data_986b37c3fb0359ad4eb68f2f39394cf8
#
_entry.id   986b37c3fb0359ad4eb68f2f39394cf8
#
_cell.length_a   1.000
_cell.length_b   1.000
_cell.length_c   1.000
_cell.angle_alpha   90.00
_cell.angle_beta   90.00
_cell.angle_gamma   90.00
#
_symmetry.space_group_name_H-M   'P 1'
#
loop_
_entity.id
_entity.type
_entity.pdbx_description
1 polymer ?
#
loop_
_entity_poly.entity_id
_entity_poly.type
_entity_poly.pdbx_seq_one_letter_code
_entity_poly.pdbx_strand_id
1 'polypeptide(L)'
;VAETSVKTGGGGGAAGRARPNWRAVWPVPLLAGALVLLAGGMVTAILRAPKADPLEPLREAKAALEAREFDRSIELINTRMLPAIAQGTIPEDAQAETLLTRARALSAGQAAMNIRHPENFRAIASDYGQALQLGAEILPQDVSDLAEANLALGNMARATELARGLPEGERERRLAILRKVVDASLASADVRYEQTLELLGEILDGSRDADERAWALARQGELRIAMGYNDEAIAMLLRAVPRVEDASAERRGELLLLLGRAYFAAEQFGAASRQVDAALATLPANAPQRAEALALSGRIMQASGRIAEARERFAEVRAEYANTGVLLPALLGLAETAAGEGDDEGAWEAYEALAVELGKGGERRRDVTPEALGQSLFDRFQDRETAGESAKALRYAQMSASAFAGAGEVPTEVLAGLARTYRTVAEMTLSEARETPTGRLPVDEISPVTQAEVKKHLLEAGGYFREHARRMVVSDVGGYRRSLWSAADSFDLGGDAESAKLAFKTYVDDTPPDDPLRAEARFRFAQLFEAEGDYVAAAAEYAALVEARGTSGHGAGPVADRAIVPLARCYLRDGIPDNDAAAETLLEGAVSGATLQPDSEVYRESLIELGEYAHSIGEFPRAIARLTEAAARYPQHPRASVFLFKLADAHRRSAAAIDRELEEAMPQARREELERLRAERLDQASVFFQRSIEGVNAKDPRRVSELERLVRRNATFYLADCAFERRDYARAIDLYDSARQRYADDPASLVSMVQIVNCYVAQQRWAEAVTANERARQHLASLPDDAWKSPDVPMERRHWERWLDASNVLNARRGAQAAVGGAGGSGGAAEGP
;
A
#
# COMPACT_ATOMS: atom_id res chain seq x y z
N VAL A 1 38.45 -5.34 8.28
CA VAL A 1 38.98 -6.00 9.48
C VAL A 1 39.27 -7.44 9.10
N ALA A 2 40.56 -7.77 8.91
CA ALA A 2 41.07 -9.13 8.93
C ALA A 2 42.48 -9.09 9.50
N GLU A 3 42.60 -9.60 10.70
CA GLU A 3 43.84 -9.91 11.38
C GLU A 3 44.53 -11.06 10.67
N THR A 4 45.83 -10.95 10.50
CA THR A 4 46.69 -12.11 10.27
C THR A 4 47.82 -12.10 11.28
N SER A 5 47.85 -13.12 12.10
CA SER A 5 48.79 -13.42 13.17
C SER A 5 50.11 -13.91 12.61
N VAL A 6 51.18 -13.40 13.19
CA VAL A 6 52.56 -13.90 13.06
C VAL A 6 52.75 -15.04 14.05
N LYS A 7 53.28 -16.16 13.59
CA LYS A 7 53.85 -17.22 14.42
C LYS A 7 55.38 -17.17 14.36
N THR A 8 55.97 -16.93 15.50
CA THR A 8 57.38 -17.15 15.81
C THR A 8 57.64 -18.65 16.04
N GLY A 9 58.75 -19.13 15.59
CA GLY A 9 59.32 -20.42 15.94
C GLY A 9 60.85 -20.40 15.85
N GLY A 10 61.44 -20.50 16.98
CA GLY A 10 62.87 -20.51 17.14
C GLY A 10 63.50 -21.93 17.18
N GLY A 11 64.75 -21.98 17.20
CA GLY A 11 65.59 -23.13 17.37
C GLY A 11 66.97 -22.91 16.70
N GLY A 12 67.99 -22.67 17.28
CA GLY A 12 68.95 -23.09 18.23
C GLY A 12 69.89 -24.07 17.57
N GLY A 13 71.16 -23.75 17.60
CA GLY A 13 72.13 -24.75 17.33
C GLY A 13 73.56 -24.30 16.84
N ALA A 14 74.39 -24.04 17.77
CA ALA A 14 75.74 -24.47 17.82
C ALA A 14 76.88 -24.01 16.88
N ALA A 15 77.87 -23.39 17.49
CA ALA A 15 79.16 -23.00 17.12
C ALA A 15 79.99 -23.95 16.22
N GLY A 16 80.72 -23.35 15.32
CA GLY A 16 81.84 -23.90 14.60
C GLY A 16 82.81 -22.77 14.20
N ARG A 17 83.86 -22.61 14.99
CA ARG A 17 85.00 -21.70 14.69
C ARG A 17 85.77 -22.23 13.45
N ALA A 18 85.80 -21.54 12.36
CA ALA A 18 86.63 -21.73 11.22
C ALA A 18 87.63 -20.56 11.15
N ARG A 19 88.91 -20.86 11.07
CA ARG A 19 90.01 -19.92 11.03
C ARG A 19 89.97 -19.10 9.73
N PRO A 20 90.44 -17.81 9.75
CA PRO A 20 90.39 -16.98 8.57
C PRO A 20 91.49 -17.35 7.58
N ASN A 21 91.11 -17.52 6.33
CA ASN A 21 92.02 -17.82 5.22
C ASN A 21 92.60 -16.49 4.63
N TRP A 22 93.78 -16.17 4.96
CA TRP A 22 94.48 -14.92 4.61
C TRP A 22 94.69 -14.70 3.14
N ARG A 23 94.42 -15.59 2.26
CA ARG A 23 94.51 -15.45 0.78
C ARG A 23 93.42 -14.74 0.07
N ALA A 24 92.28 -14.38 0.78
CA ALA A 24 91.06 -13.72 0.18
C ALA A 24 91.08 -12.19 0.44
N VAL A 25 92.00 -11.60 1.10
CA VAL A 25 91.96 -10.19 1.53
C VAL A 25 92.75 -9.22 0.61
N TRP A 26 93.44 -9.74 -0.39
CA TRP A 26 94.20 -8.91 -1.34
C TRP A 26 93.41 -8.01 -2.28
N PRO A 27 92.14 -8.19 -2.65
CA PRO A 27 91.46 -7.22 -3.47
C PRO A 27 90.79 -6.04 -2.70
N VAL A 28 90.75 -6.05 -1.37
CA VAL A 28 90.04 -5.01 -0.56
C VAL A 28 90.76 -3.62 -0.67
N PRO A 29 92.06 -3.50 -0.60
CA PRO A 29 92.72 -2.19 -0.76
C PRO A 29 92.62 -1.65 -2.19
N LEU A 30 92.61 -2.52 -3.20
CA LEU A 30 92.40 -2.09 -4.62
C LEU A 30 90.99 -1.63 -4.90
N LEU A 31 89.98 -2.30 -4.31
CA LEU A 31 88.58 -1.93 -4.39
C LEU A 31 88.28 -0.61 -3.62
N ALA A 32 88.86 -0.46 -2.45
CA ALA A 32 88.75 0.80 -1.70
C ALA A 32 89.49 1.98 -2.41
N GLY A 33 90.60 1.74 -3.04
CA GLY A 33 91.26 2.74 -3.87
C GLY A 33 90.47 3.11 -5.13
N ALA A 34 89.87 2.12 -5.81
CA ALA A 34 89.03 2.35 -6.92
C ALA A 34 87.71 3.11 -6.54
N LEU A 35 87.15 2.84 -5.37
CA LEU A 35 86.03 3.55 -4.84
C LEU A 35 86.36 5.01 -4.44
N VAL A 36 87.54 5.26 -3.89
CA VAL A 36 87.97 6.63 -3.60
C VAL A 36 88.25 7.42 -4.88
N LEU A 37 88.78 6.79 -5.93
CA LEU A 37 89.02 7.43 -7.24
C LEU A 37 87.71 7.63 -8.00
N LEU A 38 86.78 6.73 -7.88
CA LEU A 38 85.46 6.90 -8.43
C LEU A 38 84.62 8.01 -7.70
N ALA A 39 84.69 8.04 -6.37
CA ALA A 39 84.11 9.09 -5.55
C ALA A 39 84.84 10.45 -5.81
N GLY A 40 86.12 10.50 -5.93
CA GLY A 40 86.82 11.70 -6.31
C GLY A 40 86.60 12.17 -7.72
N GLY A 41 86.40 11.21 -8.66
CA GLY A 41 86.03 11.50 -10.03
C GLY A 41 84.61 12.01 -10.13
N MET A 42 83.74 11.45 -9.32
CA MET A 42 82.33 11.87 -9.26
C MET A 42 82.14 13.25 -8.61
N VAL A 43 82.96 13.54 -7.55
CA VAL A 43 82.98 14.87 -6.91
C VAL A 43 83.63 15.93 -7.85
N THR A 44 84.65 15.60 -8.60
CA THR A 44 85.26 16.53 -9.57
C THR A 44 84.38 16.68 -10.81
N ALA A 45 83.58 15.66 -11.23
CA ALA A 45 82.63 15.78 -12.31
C ALA A 45 81.42 16.63 -11.87
N ILE A 46 80.95 16.48 -10.62
CA ILE A 46 79.92 17.33 -10.05
C ILE A 46 80.35 18.78 -9.87
N LEU A 47 81.55 19.00 -9.47
CA LEU A 47 82.17 20.35 -9.29
C LEU A 47 82.54 21.05 -10.62
N ARG A 48 82.64 20.30 -11.73
CA ARG A 48 82.97 20.83 -13.09
C ARG A 48 81.73 20.75 -14.01
N ALA A 49 80.58 20.22 -13.58
CA ALA A 49 79.35 20.36 -14.36
C ALA A 49 79.09 21.88 -14.56
N PRO A 50 78.91 22.35 -15.77
CA PRO A 50 78.43 23.70 -15.97
C PRO A 50 77.16 23.91 -15.12
N LYS A 51 77.16 24.92 -14.24
CA LYS A 51 75.95 25.28 -13.49
C LYS A 51 74.86 25.48 -14.53
N ALA A 52 73.95 24.49 -14.52
CA ALA A 52 72.78 24.60 -15.36
C ALA A 52 72.07 25.93 -15.05
N ASP A 53 71.77 26.71 -16.11
CA ASP A 53 71.07 27.96 -15.94
C ASP A 53 69.73 27.67 -15.23
N PRO A 54 69.47 28.14 -14.01
CA PRO A 54 68.26 27.86 -13.28
C PRO A 54 67.02 28.33 -13.99
N LEU A 55 67.14 29.18 -15.02
CA LEU A 55 66.03 29.72 -15.81
C LEU A 55 65.82 29.00 -17.17
N GLU A 56 66.66 28.04 -17.55
CA GLU A 56 66.54 27.25 -18.78
C GLU A 56 65.20 26.53 -18.85
N PRO A 57 64.67 25.84 -17.81
CA PRO A 57 63.38 25.19 -17.82
C PRO A 57 62.20 26.16 -18.01
N LEU A 58 62.32 27.42 -17.55
CA LEU A 58 61.32 28.45 -17.78
C LEU A 58 61.30 28.88 -19.25
N ARG A 59 62.48 29.01 -19.88
CA ARG A 59 62.54 29.35 -21.33
C ARG A 59 61.98 28.22 -22.18
N GLU A 60 62.26 26.93 -21.81
CA GLU A 60 61.66 25.77 -22.49
C GLU A 60 60.16 25.74 -22.30
N ALA A 61 59.62 26.02 -21.10
CA ALA A 61 58.18 26.05 -20.82
C ALA A 61 57.48 27.16 -21.63
N LYS A 62 58.07 28.32 -21.76
CA LYS A 62 57.57 29.41 -22.62
C LYS A 62 57.54 29.00 -24.10
N ALA A 63 58.62 28.40 -24.59
CA ALA A 63 58.66 27.92 -25.98
C ALA A 63 57.64 26.83 -26.23
N ALA A 64 57.37 25.94 -25.28
CA ALA A 64 56.32 24.92 -25.35
C ALA A 64 54.93 25.54 -25.34
N LEU A 65 54.70 26.58 -24.53
CA LEU A 65 53.43 27.33 -24.54
C LEU A 65 53.19 28.02 -25.89
N GLU A 66 54.20 28.67 -26.47
CA GLU A 66 54.10 29.27 -27.81
C GLU A 66 53.84 28.23 -28.92
N ALA A 67 54.44 27.03 -28.78
CA ALA A 67 54.21 25.91 -29.68
C ALA A 67 52.85 25.17 -29.43
N ARG A 68 52.06 25.64 -28.48
CA ARG A 68 50.78 25.03 -28.04
C ARG A 68 50.94 23.59 -27.46
N GLU A 69 52.14 23.27 -26.96
CA GLU A 69 52.42 22.06 -26.23
C GLU A 69 52.13 22.27 -24.72
N PHE A 70 50.82 22.47 -24.38
CA PHE A 70 50.40 22.92 -23.05
C PHE A 70 50.83 21.98 -21.93
N ASP A 71 50.65 20.66 -22.11
CA ASP A 71 51.03 19.66 -21.11
C ASP A 71 52.51 19.68 -20.82
N ARG A 72 53.33 19.85 -21.86
CA ARG A 72 54.79 19.94 -21.71
C ARG A 72 55.20 21.19 -20.95
N SER A 73 54.58 22.33 -21.24
CA SER A 73 54.83 23.59 -20.52
C SER A 73 54.50 23.44 -19.03
N ILE A 74 53.31 22.84 -18.72
CA ILE A 74 52.85 22.60 -17.35
C ILE A 74 53.77 21.61 -16.62
N GLU A 75 54.19 20.52 -17.29
CA GLU A 75 55.09 19.51 -16.73
C GLU A 75 56.44 20.14 -16.37
N LEU A 76 57.05 20.89 -17.26
CA LEU A 76 58.34 21.57 -17.01
C LEU A 76 58.26 22.50 -15.80
N ILE A 77 57.18 23.25 -15.66
CA ILE A 77 56.96 24.14 -14.53
C ILE A 77 56.78 23.34 -13.22
N ASN A 78 55.90 22.37 -13.24
CA ASN A 78 55.56 21.60 -12.04
C ASN A 78 56.72 20.76 -11.53
N THR A 79 57.54 20.17 -12.43
CA THR A 79 58.60 19.24 -12.05
C THR A 79 59.96 19.92 -11.80
N ARG A 80 60.24 21.09 -12.43
CA ARG A 80 61.54 21.75 -12.33
C ARG A 80 61.46 23.14 -11.71
N MET A 81 60.48 24.00 -12.10
CA MET A 81 60.45 25.38 -11.66
C MET A 81 59.82 25.56 -10.27
N LEU A 82 58.69 24.95 -9.97
CA LEU A 82 58.02 25.07 -8.65
C LEU A 82 58.88 24.53 -7.51
N PRO A 83 59.58 23.37 -7.64
CA PRO A 83 60.56 22.95 -6.63
C PRO A 83 61.72 23.90 -6.44
N ALA A 84 62.20 24.53 -7.54
CA ALA A 84 63.28 25.51 -7.47
C ALA A 84 62.86 26.83 -6.79
N ILE A 85 61.59 27.26 -7.01
CA ILE A 85 61.01 28.39 -6.30
C ILE A 85 60.88 28.06 -4.81
N ALA A 86 60.42 26.88 -4.43
CA ALA A 86 60.32 26.44 -3.03
C ALA A 86 61.67 26.36 -2.30
N GLN A 87 62.74 26.15 -3.06
CA GLN A 87 64.16 26.17 -2.53
C GLN A 87 64.72 27.56 -2.47
N GLY A 88 64.06 28.60 -2.93
CA GLY A 88 64.51 29.98 -2.94
C GLY A 88 65.69 30.26 -3.94
N THR A 89 65.80 29.44 -4.99
CA THR A 89 66.89 29.56 -5.98
C THR A 89 66.51 30.42 -7.20
N ILE A 90 65.29 30.84 -7.31
CA ILE A 90 64.74 31.60 -8.42
C ILE A 90 64.44 33.04 -7.97
N PRO A 91 64.88 34.09 -8.71
CA PRO A 91 64.54 35.48 -8.44
C PRO A 91 63.03 35.76 -8.51
N GLU A 92 62.53 36.78 -7.79
CA GLU A 92 61.12 37.10 -7.68
C GLU A 92 60.42 37.37 -9.05
N ASP A 93 61.19 38.10 -9.93
CA ASP A 93 60.68 38.36 -11.29
C ASP A 93 60.53 37.08 -12.12
N ALA A 94 61.47 36.15 -12.01
CA ALA A 94 61.38 34.86 -12.68
C ALA A 94 60.35 33.91 -12.00
N GLN A 95 60.08 34.05 -10.68
CA GLN A 95 59.00 33.37 -9.99
C GLN A 95 57.65 33.84 -10.53
N ALA A 96 57.45 35.16 -10.60
CA ALA A 96 56.21 35.74 -11.15
C ALA A 96 55.97 35.28 -12.59
N GLU A 97 57.02 35.31 -13.42
CA GLU A 97 56.93 34.87 -14.82
C GLU A 97 56.68 33.36 -14.97
N THR A 98 57.21 32.53 -14.07
CA THR A 98 56.91 31.08 -14.00
C THR A 98 55.41 30.83 -13.72
N LEU A 99 54.85 31.53 -12.71
CA LEU A 99 53.43 31.42 -12.34
C LEU A 99 52.52 31.88 -13.47
N LEU A 100 52.84 33.04 -14.11
CA LEU A 100 52.12 33.51 -15.29
C LEU A 100 52.14 32.51 -16.44
N THR A 101 53.30 31.89 -16.71
CA THR A 101 53.44 30.91 -17.80
C THR A 101 52.59 29.66 -17.52
N ARG A 102 52.57 29.20 -16.27
CA ARG A 102 51.73 28.05 -15.85
C ARG A 102 50.25 28.37 -15.94
N ALA A 103 49.83 29.52 -15.43
CA ALA A 103 48.43 29.93 -15.49
C ALA A 103 47.92 30.03 -16.94
N ARG A 104 48.75 30.66 -17.85
CA ARG A 104 48.43 30.75 -19.28
C ARG A 104 48.36 29.37 -19.95
N ALA A 105 49.30 28.46 -19.63
CA ALA A 105 49.31 27.11 -20.18
C ALA A 105 48.07 26.28 -19.71
N LEU A 106 47.69 26.40 -18.43
CA LEU A 106 46.49 25.76 -17.89
C LEU A 106 45.23 26.31 -18.53
N SER A 107 45.09 27.63 -18.65
CA SER A 107 43.95 28.28 -19.28
C SER A 107 43.79 27.87 -20.75
N ALA A 108 44.88 28.04 -21.54
CA ALA A 108 44.90 27.71 -22.96
C ALA A 108 44.69 26.20 -23.21
N GLY A 109 45.25 25.33 -22.36
CA GLY A 109 45.11 23.88 -22.43
C GLY A 109 43.67 23.45 -22.17
N GLN A 110 43.04 23.99 -21.12
CA GLN A 110 41.60 23.70 -20.83
C GLN A 110 40.71 24.20 -21.97
N ALA A 111 40.95 25.37 -22.49
CA ALA A 111 40.18 25.93 -23.61
C ALA A 111 40.31 25.07 -24.90
N ALA A 112 41.57 24.63 -25.21
CA ALA A 112 41.85 23.84 -26.40
C ALA A 112 41.21 22.43 -26.36
N MET A 113 41.15 21.82 -25.16
CA MET A 113 40.62 20.49 -24.95
C MET A 113 39.11 20.48 -24.52
N ASN A 114 38.51 21.64 -24.35
CA ASN A 114 37.15 21.82 -23.82
C ASN A 114 36.95 21.11 -22.44
N ILE A 115 37.99 21.16 -21.58
CA ILE A 115 37.98 20.56 -20.24
C ILE A 115 37.76 21.67 -19.21
N ARG A 116 36.88 21.40 -18.19
CA ARG A 116 36.62 22.30 -17.06
C ARG A 116 36.94 21.60 -15.74
N HIS A 117 38.21 21.45 -15.42
CA HIS A 117 38.61 20.76 -14.18
C HIS A 117 38.75 21.78 -13.03
N PRO A 118 38.04 21.62 -11.89
CA PRO A 118 38.06 22.57 -10.77
C PRO A 118 39.46 22.83 -10.20
N GLU A 119 40.32 21.81 -10.14
CA GLU A 119 41.68 21.95 -9.66
C GLU A 119 42.51 22.88 -10.52
N ASN A 120 42.34 22.84 -11.84
CA ASN A 120 43.05 23.74 -12.75
C ASN A 120 42.61 25.20 -12.56
N PHE A 121 41.31 25.43 -12.33
CA PHE A 121 40.81 26.78 -12.01
C PHE A 121 41.37 27.31 -10.70
N ARG A 122 41.52 26.47 -9.68
CA ARG A 122 42.21 26.83 -8.41
C ARG A 122 43.66 27.20 -8.66
N ALA A 123 44.36 26.39 -9.46
CA ALA A 123 45.77 26.68 -9.81
C ALA A 123 45.91 27.98 -10.59
N ILE A 124 45.07 28.22 -11.61
CA ILE A 124 45.06 29.46 -12.41
C ILE A 124 44.83 30.67 -11.51
N ALA A 125 43.78 30.63 -10.65
CA ALA A 125 43.46 31.73 -9.75
C ALA A 125 44.58 31.99 -8.71
N SER A 126 45.17 30.93 -8.19
CA SER A 126 46.32 31.02 -7.27
C SER A 126 47.58 31.61 -7.94
N ASP A 127 47.93 31.12 -9.13
CA ASP A 127 49.16 31.54 -9.84
C ASP A 127 49.08 33.01 -10.28
N TYR A 128 48.00 33.45 -10.91
CA TYR A 128 47.80 34.86 -11.21
C TYR A 128 47.79 35.71 -9.94
N GLY A 129 47.15 35.26 -8.87
CA GLY A 129 47.10 35.96 -7.60
C GLY A 129 48.45 36.14 -6.96
N GLN A 130 49.29 35.09 -6.96
CA GLN A 130 50.66 35.15 -6.45
C GLN A 130 51.57 36.00 -7.35
N ALA A 131 51.45 35.87 -8.68
CA ALA A 131 52.23 36.70 -9.61
C ALA A 131 51.94 38.19 -9.40
N LEU A 132 50.68 38.58 -9.22
CA LEU A 132 50.31 39.97 -8.89
C LEU A 132 50.91 40.44 -7.55
N GLN A 133 50.94 39.59 -6.52
CA GLN A 133 51.61 39.89 -5.22
C GLN A 133 53.11 40.11 -5.37
N LEU A 134 53.72 39.42 -6.33
CA LEU A 134 55.16 39.62 -6.68
C LEU A 134 55.36 40.82 -7.60
N GLY A 135 54.35 41.63 -7.86
CA GLY A 135 54.45 42.84 -8.66
C GLY A 135 54.42 42.64 -10.17
N ALA A 136 54.00 41.46 -10.65
CA ALA A 136 53.87 41.25 -12.10
C ALA A 136 52.70 42.04 -12.70
N GLU A 137 52.92 42.61 -13.87
CA GLU A 137 51.86 43.16 -14.70
C GLU A 137 51.21 42.05 -15.53
N ILE A 138 49.89 41.94 -15.46
CA ILE A 138 49.11 40.96 -16.25
C ILE A 138 48.52 41.64 -17.46
N LEU A 139 48.49 40.93 -18.58
CA LEU A 139 47.91 41.38 -19.81
C LEU A 139 46.37 41.38 -19.74
N PRO A 140 45.64 42.20 -20.53
CA PRO A 140 44.19 42.15 -20.56
C PRO A 140 43.61 40.77 -20.84
N GLN A 141 44.31 39.89 -21.58
CA GLN A 141 43.91 38.49 -21.76
C GLN A 141 44.00 37.70 -20.48
N ASP A 142 45.09 37.90 -19.71
CA ASP A 142 45.30 37.22 -18.41
C ASP A 142 44.19 37.60 -17.42
N VAL A 143 43.71 38.84 -17.45
CA VAL A 143 42.57 39.30 -16.65
C VAL A 143 41.27 38.52 -17.04
N SER A 144 41.08 38.24 -18.33
CA SER A 144 39.97 37.39 -18.76
C SER A 144 40.05 35.97 -18.26
N ASP A 145 41.23 35.36 -18.33
CA ASP A 145 41.50 34.00 -17.85
C ASP A 145 41.33 33.88 -16.31
N LEU A 146 41.82 34.89 -15.59
CA LEU A 146 41.67 34.99 -14.14
C LEU A 146 40.20 35.21 -13.73
N ALA A 147 39.47 36.02 -14.47
CA ALA A 147 38.05 36.24 -14.25
C ALA A 147 37.26 34.94 -14.49
N GLU A 148 37.54 34.19 -15.56
CA GLU A 148 36.91 32.92 -15.85
C GLU A 148 37.20 31.87 -14.78
N ALA A 149 38.42 31.79 -14.29
CA ALA A 149 38.80 30.91 -13.19
C ALA A 149 38.03 31.26 -11.90
N ASN A 150 37.90 32.55 -11.56
CA ASN A 150 37.11 32.99 -10.41
C ASN A 150 35.62 32.68 -10.55
N LEU A 151 35.05 32.84 -11.76
CA LEU A 151 33.68 32.46 -12.03
C LEU A 151 33.43 30.96 -11.84
N ALA A 152 34.36 30.13 -12.37
CA ALA A 152 34.25 28.67 -12.22
C ALA A 152 34.38 28.22 -10.74
N LEU A 153 35.01 29.03 -9.88
CA LEU A 153 35.12 28.84 -8.44
C LEU A 153 33.97 29.50 -7.62
N GLY A 154 33.02 30.15 -8.29
CA GLY A 154 31.91 30.85 -7.66
C GLY A 154 32.22 32.26 -7.12
N ASN A 155 33.42 32.81 -7.40
CA ASN A 155 33.87 34.13 -6.92
C ASN A 155 33.42 35.26 -7.87
N MET A 156 32.12 35.46 -8.04
CA MET A 156 31.54 36.44 -8.96
C MET A 156 32.01 37.89 -8.65
N ALA A 157 32.10 38.24 -7.37
CA ALA A 157 32.52 39.58 -6.95
C ALA A 157 33.94 39.89 -7.44
N ARG A 158 34.88 38.91 -7.35
CA ARG A 158 36.25 39.11 -7.82
C ARG A 158 36.33 39.20 -9.35
N ALA A 159 35.51 38.41 -10.07
CA ALA A 159 35.42 38.51 -11.52
C ALA A 159 34.90 39.89 -11.99
N THR A 160 33.91 40.44 -11.28
CA THR A 160 33.39 41.81 -11.53
C THR A 160 34.41 42.87 -11.28
N GLU A 161 35.17 42.79 -10.18
CA GLU A 161 36.25 43.71 -9.85
C GLU A 161 37.33 43.72 -10.94
N LEU A 162 37.74 42.55 -11.41
CA LEU A 162 38.69 42.37 -12.49
C LEU A 162 38.21 43.01 -13.81
N ALA A 163 36.97 42.82 -14.13
CA ALA A 163 36.34 43.44 -15.32
C ALA A 163 36.37 44.98 -15.24
N ARG A 164 35.95 45.56 -14.10
CA ARG A 164 35.95 46.99 -13.85
C ARG A 164 37.33 47.62 -13.84
N GLY A 165 38.40 46.85 -13.49
CA GLY A 165 39.79 47.28 -13.50
C GLY A 165 40.44 47.32 -14.87
N LEU A 166 39.79 46.83 -15.93
CA LEU A 166 40.34 46.91 -17.30
C LEU A 166 40.34 48.35 -17.84
N PRO A 167 41.39 48.74 -18.62
CA PRO A 167 41.45 50.08 -19.28
C PRO A 167 40.27 50.34 -20.19
N GLU A 168 40.03 51.64 -20.49
CA GLU A 168 38.86 51.97 -21.38
C GLU A 168 39.05 51.42 -22.80
N GLY A 169 40.27 51.24 -23.30
CA GLY A 169 40.53 50.61 -24.60
C GLY A 169 40.13 49.13 -24.68
N GLU A 170 39.94 48.45 -23.56
CA GLU A 170 39.53 47.03 -23.48
C GLU A 170 38.03 46.87 -23.18
N ARG A 171 37.23 47.81 -23.62
CA ARG A 171 35.76 47.86 -23.37
C ARG A 171 35.05 46.58 -23.80
N GLU A 172 35.31 46.03 -24.96
CA GLU A 172 34.68 44.79 -25.44
C GLU A 172 35.01 43.62 -24.52
N ARG A 173 36.26 43.52 -24.08
CA ARG A 173 36.69 42.47 -23.14
C ARG A 173 36.01 42.61 -21.76
N ARG A 174 35.91 43.86 -21.29
CA ARG A 174 35.17 44.18 -20.03
C ARG A 174 33.74 43.71 -20.14
N LEU A 175 33.03 44.04 -21.17
CA LEU A 175 31.62 43.64 -21.38
C LEU A 175 31.49 42.14 -21.52
N ALA A 176 32.40 41.46 -22.20
CA ALA A 176 32.43 40.00 -22.31
C ALA A 176 32.57 39.30 -20.94
N ILE A 177 33.42 39.82 -20.04
CA ILE A 177 33.52 39.30 -18.67
C ILE A 177 32.26 39.59 -17.88
N LEU A 178 31.74 40.83 -17.91
CA LEU A 178 30.50 41.19 -17.19
C LEU A 178 29.29 40.32 -17.64
N ARG A 179 29.24 40.03 -18.95
CA ARG A 179 28.21 39.10 -19.48
C ARG A 179 28.31 37.70 -18.87
N LYS A 180 29.56 37.13 -18.80
CA LYS A 180 29.81 35.84 -18.15
C LYS A 180 29.42 35.87 -16.64
N VAL A 181 29.67 37.00 -15.96
CA VAL A 181 29.26 37.19 -14.56
C VAL A 181 27.75 37.18 -14.42
N VAL A 182 27.03 37.89 -15.31
CA VAL A 182 25.57 37.89 -15.34
C VAL A 182 25.02 36.49 -15.60
N ASP A 183 25.55 35.77 -16.61
CA ASP A 183 25.12 34.40 -16.93
C ASP A 183 25.34 33.46 -15.73
N ALA A 184 26.49 33.58 -15.05
CA ALA A 184 26.78 32.79 -13.82
C ALA A 184 25.86 33.17 -12.65
N SER A 185 25.51 34.44 -12.50
CA SER A 185 24.57 34.90 -11.47
C SER A 185 23.17 34.35 -11.71
N LEU A 186 22.70 34.36 -12.96
CA LEU A 186 21.39 33.84 -13.36
C LEU A 186 21.31 32.30 -13.22
N ALA A 187 22.42 31.60 -13.38
CA ALA A 187 22.52 30.15 -13.19
C ALA A 187 22.62 29.73 -11.71
N SER A 188 22.88 30.68 -10.78
CA SER A 188 23.02 30.42 -9.35
C SER A 188 21.66 30.14 -8.69
N ALA A 189 21.67 29.27 -7.67
CA ALA A 189 20.48 29.04 -6.85
C ALA A 189 20.09 30.28 -6.01
N ASP A 190 21.07 31.14 -5.69
CA ASP A 190 20.87 32.38 -4.94
C ASP A 190 21.20 33.59 -5.87
N VAL A 191 20.19 33.99 -6.64
CA VAL A 191 20.32 35.12 -7.59
C VAL A 191 20.32 36.43 -6.81
N ARG A 192 21.42 37.20 -6.91
CA ARG A 192 21.52 38.56 -6.36
C ARG A 192 20.90 39.57 -7.31
N TYR A 193 19.60 39.69 -7.30
CA TYR A 193 18.81 40.45 -8.28
C TYR A 193 19.30 41.88 -8.50
N GLU A 194 19.49 42.69 -7.46
CA GLU A 194 19.92 44.10 -7.55
C GLU A 194 21.31 44.25 -8.16
N GLN A 195 22.27 43.40 -7.70
CA GLN A 195 23.64 43.45 -8.25
C GLN A 195 23.65 43.04 -9.72
N THR A 196 22.85 42.03 -10.09
CA THR A 196 22.76 41.58 -11.49
C THR A 196 22.12 42.65 -12.38
N LEU A 197 21.11 43.38 -11.89
CA LEU A 197 20.50 44.52 -12.59
C LEU A 197 21.49 45.67 -12.77
N GLU A 198 22.35 45.97 -11.80
CA GLU A 198 23.42 46.96 -11.93
C GLU A 198 24.40 46.58 -13.04
N LEU A 199 24.89 45.31 -13.05
CA LEU A 199 25.78 44.83 -14.11
C LEU A 199 25.17 44.90 -15.51
N LEU A 200 23.89 44.55 -15.63
CA LEU A 200 23.15 44.67 -16.86
C LEU A 200 23.02 46.16 -17.31
N GLY A 201 22.89 47.12 -16.37
CA GLY A 201 22.97 48.54 -16.63
C GLY A 201 24.32 48.95 -17.20
N GLU A 202 25.45 48.50 -16.61
CA GLU A 202 26.79 48.75 -17.10
C GLU A 202 27.00 48.24 -18.55
N ILE A 203 26.45 47.06 -18.85
CA ILE A 203 26.51 46.45 -20.19
C ILE A 203 25.70 47.31 -21.19
N LEU A 204 24.50 47.75 -20.81
CA LEU A 204 23.65 48.62 -21.66
C LEU A 204 24.31 49.94 -21.99
N ASP A 205 24.90 50.60 -20.98
CA ASP A 205 25.62 51.89 -21.17
C ASP A 205 26.94 51.69 -21.91
N GLY A 206 27.52 50.54 -21.76
CA GLY A 206 28.78 50.17 -22.36
C GLY A 206 28.68 49.67 -23.79
N SER A 207 27.65 48.98 -24.21
CA SER A 207 27.60 48.34 -25.54
C SER A 207 27.05 49.24 -26.65
N ARG A 208 27.70 49.15 -27.84
CA ARG A 208 27.22 49.75 -29.11
C ARG A 208 26.54 48.71 -30.00
N ASP A 209 26.65 47.41 -29.68
CA ASP A 209 26.03 46.32 -30.42
C ASP A 209 24.56 46.23 -30.05
N ALA A 210 23.70 46.23 -31.07
CA ALA A 210 22.24 46.19 -30.92
C ALA A 210 21.77 44.85 -30.32
N ASP A 211 22.41 43.72 -30.67
CA ASP A 211 22.08 42.39 -30.16
C ASP A 211 22.46 42.24 -28.71
N GLU A 212 23.64 42.79 -28.32
CA GLU A 212 24.07 42.73 -26.90
C GLU A 212 23.18 43.60 -26.01
N ARG A 213 22.78 44.79 -26.51
CA ARG A 213 21.84 45.69 -25.81
C ARG A 213 20.47 45.03 -25.67
N ALA A 214 19.99 44.38 -26.72
CA ALA A 214 18.72 43.63 -26.68
C ALA A 214 18.79 42.47 -25.68
N TRP A 215 19.91 41.73 -25.65
CA TRP A 215 20.17 40.67 -24.66
C TRP A 215 20.13 41.23 -23.24
N ALA A 216 20.80 42.32 -22.96
CA ALA A 216 20.84 42.90 -21.61
C ALA A 216 19.45 43.39 -21.15
N LEU A 217 18.68 44.02 -22.07
CA LEU A 217 17.31 44.44 -21.82
C LEU A 217 16.38 43.24 -21.56
N ALA A 218 16.56 42.13 -22.31
CA ALA A 218 15.81 40.90 -22.10
C ALA A 218 16.07 40.35 -20.68
N ARG A 219 17.33 40.23 -20.26
CA ARG A 219 17.71 39.79 -18.92
C ARG A 219 17.19 40.69 -17.81
N GLN A 220 17.21 42.02 -18.02
CA GLN A 220 16.59 42.95 -17.06
C GLN A 220 15.08 42.77 -16.94
N GLY A 221 14.38 42.50 -18.04
CA GLY A 221 12.96 42.19 -18.03
C GLY A 221 12.65 40.91 -17.30
N GLU A 222 13.42 39.86 -17.59
CA GLU A 222 13.29 38.55 -16.95
C GLU A 222 13.45 38.62 -15.43
N LEU A 223 14.47 39.35 -14.96
CA LEU A 223 14.71 39.52 -13.52
C LEU A 223 13.56 40.28 -12.84
N ARG A 224 13.02 41.37 -13.47
CA ARG A 224 11.87 42.09 -12.89
C ARG A 224 10.63 41.25 -12.81
N ILE A 225 10.38 40.42 -13.84
CA ILE A 225 9.27 39.44 -13.80
C ILE A 225 9.48 38.44 -12.65
N ALA A 226 10.71 37.91 -12.50
CA ALA A 226 11.02 36.99 -11.43
C ALA A 226 10.90 37.61 -10.03
N MET A 227 11.12 38.91 -9.88
CA MET A 227 10.89 39.67 -8.64
C MET A 227 9.43 40.05 -8.40
N GLY A 228 8.52 39.77 -9.35
CA GLY A 228 7.12 40.17 -9.26
C GLY A 228 6.85 41.63 -9.67
N TYR A 229 7.83 42.37 -10.17
CA TYR A 229 7.71 43.78 -10.61
C TYR A 229 7.21 43.84 -12.06
N ASN A 230 6.02 43.25 -12.31
CA ASN A 230 5.47 43.07 -13.65
C ASN A 230 5.20 44.40 -14.37
N ASP A 231 4.64 45.38 -13.67
CA ASP A 231 4.35 46.70 -14.26
C ASP A 231 5.63 47.45 -14.66
N GLU A 232 6.69 47.34 -13.85
CA GLU A 232 7.99 47.90 -14.17
C GLU A 232 8.64 47.19 -15.36
N ALA A 233 8.52 45.85 -15.43
CA ALA A 233 8.98 45.06 -16.55
C ALA A 233 8.26 45.47 -17.83
N ILE A 234 6.92 45.62 -17.81
CA ILE A 234 6.11 46.07 -18.93
C ILE A 234 6.59 47.47 -19.39
N ALA A 235 6.67 48.43 -18.46
CA ALA A 235 7.06 49.81 -18.80
C ALA A 235 8.46 49.91 -19.37
N MET A 236 9.39 49.08 -18.88
CA MET A 236 10.77 49.03 -19.38
C MET A 236 10.84 48.38 -20.77
N LEU A 237 10.19 47.21 -20.97
CA LEU A 237 10.21 46.46 -22.22
C LEU A 237 9.49 47.24 -23.36
N LEU A 238 8.37 47.94 -23.07
CA LEU A 238 7.70 48.82 -24.04
C LEU A 238 8.63 49.92 -24.57
N ARG A 239 9.51 50.48 -23.73
CA ARG A 239 10.51 51.48 -24.16
C ARG A 239 11.70 50.82 -24.85
N ALA A 240 11.99 49.57 -24.56
CA ALA A 240 13.16 48.84 -25.10
C ALA A 240 12.93 48.40 -26.55
N VAL A 241 11.77 47.81 -26.86
CA VAL A 241 11.44 47.24 -28.17
C VAL A 241 11.73 48.22 -29.35
N PRO A 242 11.29 49.51 -29.33
CA PRO A 242 11.58 50.44 -30.42
C PRO A 242 13.05 50.86 -30.50
N ARG A 243 13.86 50.68 -29.43
CA ARG A 243 15.26 51.09 -29.38
C ARG A 243 16.23 50.07 -29.93
N VAL A 244 15.77 48.88 -30.25
CA VAL A 244 16.55 47.76 -30.76
C VAL A 244 16.05 47.23 -32.09
N GLU A 245 15.54 48.13 -32.95
CA GLU A 245 15.04 47.80 -34.31
C GLU A 245 16.15 47.19 -35.19
N ASP A 246 17.41 47.62 -34.96
CA ASP A 246 18.61 47.10 -35.66
C ASP A 246 19.10 45.74 -35.12
N ALA A 247 18.53 45.23 -34.02
CA ALA A 247 18.91 43.91 -33.49
C ALA A 247 18.34 42.79 -34.38
N SER A 248 18.94 41.61 -34.26
CA SER A 248 18.49 40.39 -34.96
C SER A 248 17.01 40.08 -34.68
N ALA A 249 16.36 39.43 -35.64
CA ALA A 249 14.97 39.00 -35.49
C ALA A 249 14.77 38.11 -34.23
N GLU A 250 15.77 37.29 -33.91
CA GLU A 250 15.76 36.44 -32.72
C GLU A 250 15.71 37.26 -31.43
N ARG A 251 16.58 38.30 -31.30
CA ARG A 251 16.63 39.20 -30.14
C ARG A 251 15.40 40.06 -29.97
N ARG A 252 14.87 40.57 -31.07
CA ARG A 252 13.60 41.32 -31.06
C ARG A 252 12.43 40.46 -30.66
N GLY A 253 12.35 39.23 -31.19
CA GLY A 253 11.33 38.25 -30.82
C GLY A 253 11.43 37.83 -29.33
N GLU A 254 12.65 37.71 -28.79
CA GLU A 254 12.87 37.43 -27.35
C GLU A 254 12.29 38.55 -26.46
N LEU A 255 12.53 39.81 -26.80
CA LEU A 255 11.96 40.97 -26.07
C LEU A 255 10.42 41.01 -26.13
N LEU A 256 9.84 40.73 -27.29
CA LEU A 256 8.39 40.65 -27.45
C LEU A 256 7.79 39.50 -26.63
N LEU A 257 8.44 38.36 -26.62
CA LEU A 257 8.03 37.22 -25.81
C LEU A 257 8.07 37.55 -24.31
N LEU A 258 9.11 38.20 -23.84
CA LEU A 258 9.22 38.64 -22.44
C LEU A 258 8.18 39.68 -22.07
N LEU A 259 7.87 40.60 -22.98
CA LEU A 259 6.79 41.58 -22.81
C LEU A 259 5.43 40.84 -22.71
N GLY A 260 5.21 39.81 -23.55
CA GLY A 260 4.05 38.95 -23.47
C GLY A 260 3.97 38.20 -22.11
N ARG A 261 5.10 37.71 -21.61
CA ARG A 261 5.19 37.08 -20.25
C ARG A 261 4.87 38.09 -19.14
N ALA A 262 5.38 39.31 -19.21
CA ALA A 262 5.09 40.32 -18.20
C ALA A 262 3.60 40.68 -18.16
N TYR A 263 2.97 40.86 -19.35
CA TYR A 263 1.52 41.06 -19.43
C TYR A 263 0.72 39.86 -18.93
N PHE A 264 1.16 38.65 -19.22
CA PHE A 264 0.51 37.45 -18.72
C PHE A 264 0.58 37.36 -17.17
N ALA A 265 1.77 37.68 -16.61
CA ALA A 265 1.97 37.72 -15.16
C ALA A 265 1.17 38.85 -14.46
N ALA A 266 0.85 39.89 -15.19
CA ALA A 266 -0.05 40.99 -14.76
C ALA A 266 -1.53 40.73 -15.09
N GLU A 267 -1.89 39.50 -15.50
CA GLU A 267 -3.26 39.08 -15.87
C GLU A 267 -3.89 39.90 -17.03
N GLN A 268 -3.07 40.59 -17.80
CA GLN A 268 -3.51 41.38 -18.95
C GLN A 268 -3.50 40.55 -20.26
N PHE A 269 -4.33 39.47 -20.28
CA PHE A 269 -4.30 38.42 -21.31
C PHE A 269 -4.43 38.93 -22.75
N GLY A 270 -5.27 39.93 -22.98
CA GLY A 270 -5.43 40.52 -24.32
C GLY A 270 -4.18 41.29 -24.84
N ALA A 271 -3.42 41.91 -23.93
CA ALA A 271 -2.14 42.53 -24.28
C ALA A 271 -1.05 41.47 -24.44
N ALA A 272 -1.02 40.47 -23.58
CA ALA A 272 -0.12 39.32 -23.64
C ALA A 272 -0.23 38.59 -24.99
N SER A 273 -1.46 38.28 -25.45
CA SER A 273 -1.70 37.63 -26.77
C SER A 273 -1.09 38.41 -27.91
N ARG A 274 -1.36 39.74 -28.00
CA ARG A 274 -0.80 40.60 -29.07
C ARG A 274 0.75 40.57 -29.11
N GLN A 275 1.40 40.57 -27.94
CA GLN A 275 2.86 40.56 -27.91
C GLN A 275 3.44 39.18 -28.26
N VAL A 276 2.80 38.11 -27.85
CA VAL A 276 3.22 36.75 -28.20
C VAL A 276 2.99 36.46 -29.69
N ASP A 277 1.88 36.93 -30.26
CA ASP A 277 1.62 36.84 -31.71
C ASP A 277 2.68 37.61 -32.51
N ALA A 278 3.04 38.83 -32.07
CA ALA A 278 4.13 39.59 -32.65
C ALA A 278 5.50 38.91 -32.51
N ALA A 279 5.75 38.24 -31.37
CA ALA A 279 6.96 37.44 -31.15
C ALA A 279 7.01 36.26 -32.14
N LEU A 280 5.93 35.52 -32.29
CA LEU A 280 5.81 34.40 -33.24
C LEU A 280 5.99 34.82 -34.70
N ALA A 281 5.52 36.00 -35.06
CA ALA A 281 5.72 36.58 -36.38
C ALA A 281 7.17 37.04 -36.63
N THR A 282 7.90 37.43 -35.59
CA THR A 282 9.27 37.98 -35.68
C THR A 282 10.33 36.89 -35.55
N LEU A 283 10.11 35.87 -34.69
CA LEU A 283 11.06 34.80 -34.44
C LEU A 283 11.28 33.89 -35.65
N PRO A 284 12.54 33.55 -36.00
CA PRO A 284 12.83 32.57 -37.03
C PRO A 284 12.16 31.21 -36.74
N ALA A 285 11.85 30.44 -37.75
CA ALA A 285 11.16 29.15 -37.60
C ALA A 285 11.96 28.14 -36.75
N ASN A 286 13.27 28.22 -36.77
CA ASN A 286 14.18 27.34 -36.00
C ASN A 286 14.65 27.94 -34.68
N ALA A 287 14.13 29.10 -34.26
CA ALA A 287 14.52 29.72 -32.99
C ALA A 287 13.94 28.93 -31.81
N PRO A 288 14.76 28.59 -30.78
CA PRO A 288 14.29 27.86 -29.60
C PRO A 288 13.19 28.61 -28.84
N GLN A 289 13.22 29.96 -28.86
CA GLN A 289 12.21 30.81 -28.21
C GLN A 289 10.81 30.68 -28.86
N ARG A 290 10.71 30.15 -30.10
CA ARG A 290 9.42 29.94 -30.77
C ARG A 290 8.57 28.89 -30.05
N ALA A 291 9.20 27.82 -29.56
CA ALA A 291 8.52 26.81 -28.73
C ALA A 291 7.96 27.42 -27.42
N GLU A 292 8.72 28.32 -26.81
CA GLU A 292 8.28 29.05 -25.62
C GLU A 292 7.11 29.98 -25.88
N ALA A 293 7.16 30.67 -27.01
CA ALA A 293 6.09 31.57 -27.46
C ALA A 293 4.79 30.82 -27.75
N LEU A 294 4.87 29.63 -28.38
CA LEU A 294 3.72 28.75 -28.62
C LEU A 294 3.13 28.23 -27.30
N ALA A 295 3.96 27.78 -26.37
CA ALA A 295 3.51 27.31 -25.05
C ALA A 295 2.85 28.45 -24.24
N LEU A 296 3.43 29.66 -24.28
CA LEU A 296 2.84 30.82 -23.61
C LEU A 296 1.52 31.24 -24.30
N SER A 297 1.43 31.18 -25.65
CA SER A 297 0.20 31.40 -26.37
C SER A 297 -0.92 30.45 -25.92
N GLY A 298 -0.61 29.16 -25.79
CA GLY A 298 -1.54 28.16 -25.25
C GLY A 298 -2.01 28.50 -23.82
N ARG A 299 -1.09 28.90 -22.92
CA ARG A 299 -1.45 29.33 -21.56
C ARG A 299 -2.34 30.60 -21.52
N ILE A 300 -2.05 31.57 -22.39
CA ILE A 300 -2.88 32.78 -22.51
C ILE A 300 -4.29 32.43 -22.98
N MET A 301 -4.41 31.56 -23.99
CA MET A 301 -5.69 31.07 -24.49
C MET A 301 -6.47 30.32 -23.42
N GLN A 302 -5.80 29.44 -22.70
CA GLN A 302 -6.38 28.69 -21.56
C GLN A 302 -6.92 29.66 -20.48
N ALA A 303 -6.11 30.62 -20.03
CA ALA A 303 -6.50 31.61 -19.03
C ALA A 303 -7.62 32.55 -19.53
N SER A 304 -7.76 32.72 -20.85
CA SER A 304 -8.84 33.49 -21.49
C SER A 304 -10.10 32.66 -21.79
N GLY A 305 -10.17 31.40 -21.37
CA GLY A 305 -11.30 30.52 -21.62
C GLY A 305 -11.38 29.94 -23.04
N ARG A 306 -10.36 30.15 -23.88
CA ARG A 306 -10.27 29.66 -25.29
C ARG A 306 -9.64 28.26 -25.30
N ILE A 307 -10.30 27.28 -24.66
CA ILE A 307 -9.72 25.96 -24.32
C ILE A 307 -9.31 25.17 -25.56
N ALA A 308 -10.18 25.09 -26.59
CA ALA A 308 -9.88 24.35 -27.83
C ALA A 308 -8.63 24.86 -28.55
N GLU A 309 -8.52 26.20 -28.67
CA GLU A 309 -7.37 26.84 -29.30
C GLU A 309 -6.08 26.66 -28.46
N ALA A 310 -6.21 26.68 -27.12
CA ALA A 310 -5.10 26.37 -26.20
C ALA A 310 -4.57 24.96 -26.45
N ARG A 311 -5.48 23.99 -26.54
CA ARG A 311 -5.16 22.58 -26.80
C ARG A 311 -4.41 22.40 -28.13
N GLU A 312 -4.84 23.10 -29.20
CA GLU A 312 -4.12 23.07 -30.48
C GLU A 312 -2.68 23.59 -30.35
N ARG A 313 -2.47 24.72 -29.64
CA ARG A 313 -1.13 25.27 -29.43
C ARG A 313 -0.22 24.34 -28.64
N PHE A 314 -0.72 23.71 -27.57
CA PHE A 314 0.05 22.74 -26.81
C PHE A 314 0.34 21.47 -27.64
N ALA A 315 -0.60 21.03 -28.48
CA ALA A 315 -0.38 19.90 -29.38
C ALA A 315 0.69 20.20 -30.44
N GLU A 316 0.74 21.44 -30.98
CA GLU A 316 1.79 21.89 -31.87
C GLU A 316 3.18 21.81 -31.21
N VAL A 317 3.28 22.27 -29.95
CA VAL A 317 4.54 22.15 -29.17
C VAL A 317 4.94 20.70 -28.99
N ARG A 318 4.00 19.82 -28.63
CA ARG A 318 4.26 18.37 -28.47
C ARG A 318 4.76 17.72 -29.77
N ALA A 319 4.19 18.09 -30.90
CA ALA A 319 4.52 17.50 -32.20
C ALA A 319 5.87 17.98 -32.75
N GLU A 320 6.16 19.28 -32.62
CA GLU A 320 7.31 19.90 -33.30
C GLU A 320 8.52 20.11 -32.38
N TYR A 321 8.30 20.18 -31.02
CA TYR A 321 9.33 20.54 -30.05
C TYR A 321 9.51 19.50 -28.93
N ALA A 322 9.28 18.22 -29.22
CA ALA A 322 9.34 17.12 -28.26
C ALA A 322 10.67 16.97 -27.52
N ASN A 323 11.77 17.45 -28.10
CA ASN A 323 13.12 17.36 -27.51
C ASN A 323 13.55 18.65 -26.78
N THR A 324 12.64 19.54 -26.46
CA THR A 324 12.93 20.82 -25.79
C THR A 324 12.37 20.84 -24.38
N GLY A 325 12.95 21.67 -23.50
CA GLY A 325 12.45 21.86 -22.13
C GLY A 325 11.03 22.43 -22.04
N VAL A 326 10.47 22.88 -23.17
CA VAL A 326 9.11 23.44 -23.28
C VAL A 326 8.04 22.34 -23.38
N LEU A 327 8.46 21.10 -23.66
CA LEU A 327 7.54 19.95 -23.73
C LEU A 327 6.75 19.76 -22.42
N LEU A 328 7.42 19.90 -21.27
CA LEU A 328 6.78 19.67 -19.97
C LEU A 328 5.61 20.63 -19.70
N PRO A 329 5.78 21.96 -19.85
CA PRO A 329 4.65 22.90 -19.74
C PRO A 329 3.52 22.65 -20.76
N ALA A 330 3.87 22.21 -21.97
CA ALA A 330 2.87 21.91 -23.00
C ALA A 330 2.06 20.64 -22.67
N LEU A 331 2.71 19.58 -22.16
CA LEU A 331 2.02 18.38 -21.71
C LEU A 331 1.09 18.66 -20.52
N LEU A 332 1.54 19.50 -19.57
CA LEU A 332 0.68 19.95 -18.47
C LEU A 332 -0.53 20.72 -18.99
N GLY A 333 -0.32 21.66 -19.91
CA GLY A 333 -1.41 22.41 -20.54
C GLY A 333 -2.37 21.53 -21.34
N LEU A 334 -1.88 20.49 -22.06
CA LEU A 334 -2.72 19.49 -22.72
C LEU A 334 -3.58 18.73 -21.72
N ALA A 335 -2.99 18.27 -20.63
CA ALA A 335 -3.71 17.53 -19.60
C ALA A 335 -4.80 18.39 -18.94
N GLU A 336 -4.47 19.60 -18.54
CA GLU A 336 -5.41 20.54 -17.90
C GLU A 336 -6.55 20.96 -18.83
N THR A 337 -6.26 21.22 -20.11
CA THR A 337 -7.29 21.57 -21.08
C THR A 337 -8.21 20.40 -21.39
N ALA A 338 -7.68 19.19 -21.56
CA ALA A 338 -8.48 17.99 -21.77
C ALA A 338 -9.38 17.72 -20.54
N ALA A 339 -8.83 17.78 -19.32
CA ALA A 339 -9.62 17.62 -18.09
C ALA A 339 -10.73 18.68 -17.95
N GLY A 340 -10.44 19.93 -18.34
CA GLY A 340 -11.42 21.02 -18.33
C GLY A 340 -12.56 20.86 -19.34
N GLU A 341 -12.32 20.17 -20.47
CA GLU A 341 -13.33 19.80 -21.46
C GLU A 341 -14.11 18.51 -21.07
N GLY A 342 -13.71 17.82 -19.99
CA GLY A 342 -14.29 16.55 -19.57
C GLY A 342 -13.74 15.33 -20.33
N ASP A 343 -12.69 15.52 -21.13
CA ASP A 343 -11.94 14.47 -21.82
C ASP A 343 -10.91 13.87 -20.83
N ASP A 344 -11.39 13.07 -19.88
CA ASP A 344 -10.54 12.48 -18.84
C ASP A 344 -9.49 11.51 -19.42
N GLU A 345 -9.83 10.76 -20.49
CA GLU A 345 -8.87 9.84 -21.13
C GLU A 345 -7.70 10.61 -21.75
N GLY A 346 -7.99 11.66 -22.51
CA GLY A 346 -6.96 12.54 -23.08
C GLY A 346 -6.13 13.24 -22.01
N ALA A 347 -6.75 13.62 -20.89
CA ALA A 347 -6.05 14.19 -19.74
C ALA A 347 -5.08 13.18 -19.12
N TRP A 348 -5.52 11.95 -18.87
CA TRP A 348 -4.67 10.90 -18.29
C TRP A 348 -3.49 10.56 -19.17
N GLU A 349 -3.68 10.42 -20.49
CA GLU A 349 -2.58 10.21 -21.44
C GLU A 349 -1.53 11.32 -21.37
N ALA A 350 -1.98 12.58 -21.28
CA ALA A 350 -1.09 13.72 -21.23
C ALA A 350 -0.34 13.81 -19.88
N TYR A 351 -1.01 13.53 -18.75
CA TYR A 351 -0.39 13.47 -17.43
C TYR A 351 0.61 12.31 -17.33
N GLU A 352 0.30 11.13 -17.87
CA GLU A 352 1.22 9.99 -17.91
C GLU A 352 2.45 10.31 -18.75
N ALA A 353 2.27 10.93 -19.93
CA ALA A 353 3.38 11.39 -20.76
C ALA A 353 4.26 12.41 -20.01
N LEU A 354 3.66 13.34 -19.27
CA LEU A 354 4.38 14.31 -18.45
C LEU A 354 5.17 13.62 -17.33
N ALA A 355 4.59 12.66 -16.63
CA ALA A 355 5.26 11.90 -15.58
C ALA A 355 6.47 11.12 -16.12
N VAL A 356 6.34 10.50 -17.30
CA VAL A 356 7.43 9.79 -17.97
C VAL A 356 8.56 10.75 -18.34
N GLU A 357 8.24 11.93 -18.90
CA GLU A 357 9.25 12.93 -19.28
C GLU A 357 9.97 13.51 -18.05
N LEU A 358 9.25 13.79 -16.95
CA LEU A 358 9.86 14.20 -15.68
C LEU A 358 10.83 13.15 -15.13
N GLY A 359 10.52 11.85 -15.30
CA GLY A 359 11.36 10.74 -14.83
C GLY A 359 12.66 10.55 -15.62
N LYS A 360 12.77 11.04 -16.86
CA LYS A 360 13.99 10.91 -17.69
C LYS A 360 15.19 11.71 -17.17
N GLY A 361 14.97 12.67 -16.29
CA GLY A 361 16.00 13.62 -15.85
C GLY A 361 16.39 14.59 -16.98
N GLY A 362 16.77 15.80 -16.66
CA GLY A 362 17.11 16.84 -17.60
C GLY A 362 17.19 18.18 -16.90
N GLU A 363 17.44 19.29 -17.59
CA GLU A 363 17.30 20.62 -17.01
C GLU A 363 15.84 20.80 -16.57
N ARG A 364 15.59 20.54 -15.26
CA ARG A 364 14.27 20.72 -14.63
C ARG A 364 13.93 22.20 -14.68
N ARG A 365 12.95 22.56 -15.51
CA ARG A 365 12.38 23.89 -15.42
C ARG A 365 11.72 24.05 -14.04
N ARG A 366 11.87 25.24 -13.42
CA ARG A 366 11.31 25.55 -12.10
C ARG A 366 9.78 25.53 -12.05
N ASP A 367 9.12 25.56 -13.20
CA ASP A 367 7.68 25.74 -13.39
C ASP A 367 6.91 24.40 -13.49
N VAL A 368 7.60 23.27 -13.77
CA VAL A 368 6.97 21.94 -13.85
C VAL A 368 7.83 20.96 -13.06
N THR A 369 7.40 20.72 -11.83
CA THR A 369 8.04 19.78 -10.91
C THR A 369 7.09 18.60 -10.64
N PRO A 370 7.57 17.46 -10.11
CA PRO A 370 6.69 16.39 -9.68
C PRO A 370 5.63 16.85 -8.66
N GLU A 371 5.97 17.82 -7.79
CA GLU A 371 5.03 18.40 -6.84
C GLU A 371 3.92 19.21 -7.55
N ALA A 372 4.29 20.01 -8.56
CA ALA A 372 3.32 20.76 -9.37
C ALA A 372 2.40 19.82 -10.15
N LEU A 373 2.94 18.73 -10.71
CA LEU A 373 2.15 17.67 -11.32
C LEU A 373 1.20 17.03 -10.32
N GLY A 374 1.73 16.67 -9.14
CA GLY A 374 0.94 16.08 -8.07
C GLY A 374 -0.22 16.98 -7.64
N GLN A 375 0.03 18.30 -7.52
CA GLN A 375 -0.99 19.28 -7.16
C GLN A 375 -2.06 19.43 -8.26
N SER A 376 -1.66 19.57 -9.52
CA SER A 376 -2.61 19.67 -10.65
C SER A 376 -3.54 18.44 -10.71
N LEU A 377 -2.99 17.24 -10.51
CA LEU A 377 -3.76 16.00 -10.43
C LEU A 377 -4.69 15.96 -9.22
N PHE A 378 -4.25 16.50 -8.07
CA PHE A 378 -5.06 16.59 -6.86
C PHE A 378 -6.23 17.56 -7.03
N ASP A 379 -6.04 18.69 -7.71
CA ASP A 379 -7.11 19.62 -8.03
C ASP A 379 -8.17 18.93 -8.94
N ARG A 380 -7.74 18.17 -9.94
CA ARG A 380 -8.68 17.38 -10.79
C ARG A 380 -9.38 16.28 -9.99
N PHE A 381 -8.69 15.63 -9.07
CA PHE A 381 -9.32 14.70 -8.12
C PHE A 381 -10.47 15.37 -7.36
N GLN A 382 -10.23 16.55 -6.77
CA GLN A 382 -11.26 17.28 -6.01
C GLN A 382 -12.46 17.69 -6.89
N ASP A 383 -12.21 18.11 -8.13
CA ASP A 383 -13.28 18.42 -9.09
C ASP A 383 -14.17 17.19 -9.34
N ARG A 384 -13.58 16.02 -9.59
CA ARG A 384 -14.31 14.77 -9.83
C ARG A 384 -14.97 14.20 -8.56
N GLU A 385 -14.33 14.34 -7.40
CA GLU A 385 -14.94 13.99 -6.11
C GLU A 385 -16.20 14.82 -5.87
N THR A 386 -16.13 16.13 -6.11
CA THR A 386 -17.26 17.07 -5.96
C THR A 386 -18.39 16.76 -6.95
N ALA A 387 -18.03 16.35 -8.17
CA ALA A 387 -19.00 15.93 -9.19
C ALA A 387 -19.63 14.55 -8.92
N GLY A 388 -19.15 13.80 -7.90
CA GLY A 388 -19.64 12.45 -7.58
C GLY A 388 -19.10 11.36 -8.52
N GLU A 389 -18.11 11.66 -9.35
CA GLU A 389 -17.50 10.75 -10.33
C GLU A 389 -16.38 9.93 -9.69
N SER A 390 -16.71 9.12 -8.66
CA SER A 390 -15.74 8.48 -7.76
C SER A 390 -14.70 7.61 -8.45
N ALA A 391 -15.04 6.90 -9.54
CA ALA A 391 -14.09 6.07 -10.28
C ALA A 391 -13.01 6.93 -10.99
N LYS A 392 -13.40 8.04 -11.59
CA LYS A 392 -12.48 9.00 -12.22
C LYS A 392 -11.65 9.72 -11.16
N ALA A 393 -12.29 10.16 -10.07
CA ALA A 393 -11.61 10.76 -8.92
C ALA A 393 -10.52 9.84 -8.39
N LEU A 394 -10.79 8.54 -8.25
CA LEU A 394 -9.81 7.56 -7.79
C LEU A 394 -8.57 7.52 -8.70
N ARG A 395 -8.74 7.52 -10.02
CA ARG A 395 -7.62 7.51 -10.96
C ARG A 395 -6.75 8.75 -10.82
N TYR A 396 -7.36 9.94 -10.75
CA TYR A 396 -6.62 11.19 -10.50
C TYR A 396 -5.89 11.19 -9.17
N ALA A 397 -6.51 10.70 -8.09
CA ALA A 397 -5.88 10.60 -6.78
C ALA A 397 -4.67 9.65 -6.77
N GLN A 398 -4.76 8.51 -7.46
CA GLN A 398 -3.67 7.55 -7.62
C GLN A 398 -2.48 8.17 -8.37
N MET A 399 -2.76 8.86 -9.47
CA MET A 399 -1.73 9.56 -10.26
C MET A 399 -1.09 10.69 -9.45
N SER A 400 -1.88 11.46 -8.68
CA SER A 400 -1.39 12.50 -7.78
C SER A 400 -0.44 11.93 -6.72
N ALA A 401 -0.86 10.86 -6.05
CA ALA A 401 -0.01 10.20 -5.04
C ALA A 401 1.30 9.66 -5.64
N SER A 402 1.24 9.10 -6.86
CA SER A 402 2.43 8.64 -7.57
C SER A 402 3.40 9.77 -7.90
N ALA A 403 2.86 10.92 -8.34
CA ALA A 403 3.66 12.11 -8.65
C ALA A 403 4.35 12.67 -7.39
N PHE A 404 3.62 12.81 -6.27
CA PHE A 404 4.18 13.25 -5.00
C PHE A 404 5.19 12.25 -4.41
N ALA A 405 4.94 10.95 -4.55
CA ALA A 405 5.91 9.92 -4.12
C ALA A 405 7.23 10.05 -4.90
N GLY A 406 7.19 10.40 -6.18
CA GLY A 406 8.36 10.72 -6.99
C GLY A 406 9.09 12.00 -6.54
N ALA A 407 8.39 12.90 -5.84
CA ALA A 407 8.94 14.11 -5.24
C ALA A 407 9.55 13.90 -3.85
N GLY A 408 9.19 12.80 -3.18
CA GLY A 408 9.70 12.41 -1.87
C GLY A 408 8.61 12.08 -0.85
N GLU A 409 7.55 12.87 -0.73
CA GLU A 409 6.50 12.65 0.26
C GLU A 409 5.11 12.99 -0.30
N VAL A 410 4.17 12.06 -0.07
CA VAL A 410 2.75 12.26 -0.44
C VAL A 410 2.09 13.13 0.62
N PRO A 411 1.41 14.23 0.28
CA PRO A 411 0.69 15.07 1.25
C PRO A 411 -0.41 14.30 2.00
N THR A 412 -0.69 14.70 3.24
CA THR A 412 -1.71 14.08 4.08
C THR A 412 -3.11 14.18 3.48
N GLU A 413 -3.42 15.27 2.81
CA GLU A 413 -4.70 15.51 2.14
C GLU A 413 -4.92 14.52 0.99
N VAL A 414 -3.86 14.21 0.23
CA VAL A 414 -3.90 13.20 -0.86
C VAL A 414 -4.14 11.80 -0.30
N LEU A 415 -3.47 11.44 0.81
CA LEU A 415 -3.70 10.17 1.49
C LEU A 415 -5.14 10.04 1.99
N ALA A 416 -5.66 11.10 2.60
CA ALA A 416 -7.05 11.15 3.05
C ALA A 416 -8.03 11.05 1.89
N GLY A 417 -7.75 11.74 0.77
CA GLY A 417 -8.52 11.67 -0.46
C GLY A 417 -8.58 10.25 -1.01
N LEU A 418 -7.42 9.61 -1.21
CA LEU A 418 -7.32 8.22 -1.65
C LEU A 418 -8.12 7.27 -0.76
N ALA A 419 -7.92 7.36 0.55
CA ALA A 419 -8.58 6.49 1.51
C ALA A 419 -10.12 6.56 1.40
N ARG A 420 -10.66 7.79 1.38
CA ARG A 420 -12.10 8.02 1.23
C ARG A 420 -12.63 7.51 -0.09
N THR A 421 -11.93 7.83 -1.18
CA THR A 421 -12.40 7.51 -2.54
C THR A 421 -12.37 6.01 -2.80
N TYR A 422 -11.32 5.29 -2.38
CA TYR A 422 -11.30 3.83 -2.43
C TYR A 422 -12.49 3.22 -1.69
N ARG A 423 -12.80 3.72 -0.49
CA ARG A 423 -13.95 3.27 0.29
C ARG A 423 -15.26 3.56 -0.42
N THR A 424 -15.43 4.78 -0.94
CA THR A 424 -16.63 5.18 -1.69
C THR A 424 -16.84 4.31 -2.94
N VAL A 425 -15.78 4.04 -3.70
CA VAL A 425 -15.83 3.15 -4.88
C VAL A 425 -16.25 1.74 -4.45
N ALA A 426 -15.69 1.20 -3.37
CA ALA A 426 -16.09 -0.11 -2.85
C ALA A 426 -17.57 -0.16 -2.46
N GLU A 427 -18.06 0.86 -1.74
CA GLU A 427 -19.48 0.97 -1.31
C GLU A 427 -20.42 1.13 -2.51
N MET A 428 -20.05 1.92 -3.52
CA MET A 428 -20.82 2.09 -4.76
C MET A 428 -20.87 0.78 -5.54
N THR A 429 -19.72 0.13 -5.80
CA THR A 429 -19.65 -1.16 -6.50
C THR A 429 -20.51 -2.22 -5.80
N LEU A 430 -20.45 -2.26 -4.46
CA LEU A 430 -21.29 -3.15 -3.66
C LEU A 430 -22.78 -2.81 -3.78
N SER A 431 -23.13 -1.53 -3.73
CA SER A 431 -24.53 -1.07 -3.84
C SER A 431 -25.10 -1.41 -5.21
N GLU A 432 -24.39 -1.08 -6.27
CA GLU A 432 -24.79 -1.36 -7.66
C GLU A 432 -24.97 -2.86 -7.91
N ALA A 433 -24.04 -3.68 -7.44
CA ALA A 433 -24.11 -5.14 -7.58
C ALA A 433 -25.29 -5.77 -6.83
N ARG A 434 -25.79 -5.12 -5.79
CA ARG A 434 -26.95 -5.58 -5.03
C ARG A 434 -28.29 -5.15 -5.61
N GLU A 435 -28.31 -4.12 -6.45
CA GLU A 435 -29.55 -3.60 -7.04
C GLU A 435 -30.06 -4.53 -8.14
N THR A 436 -31.35 -4.94 -8.04
CA THR A 436 -32.04 -5.70 -9.05
C THR A 436 -33.43 -5.11 -9.29
N PRO A 437 -34.06 -5.37 -10.43
CA PRO A 437 -35.43 -4.92 -10.68
C PRO A 437 -36.48 -5.40 -9.65
N THR A 438 -36.16 -6.47 -8.89
CA THR A 438 -37.01 -7.09 -7.89
C THR A 438 -36.65 -6.77 -6.46
N GLY A 439 -35.61 -5.98 -6.23
CA GLY A 439 -35.12 -5.59 -4.89
C GLY A 439 -33.62 -5.68 -4.74
N ARG A 440 -33.14 -5.74 -3.49
CA ARG A 440 -31.72 -5.80 -3.17
C ARG A 440 -31.25 -7.24 -2.93
N LEU A 441 -30.22 -7.69 -3.62
CA LEU A 441 -29.58 -8.98 -3.35
C LEU A 441 -28.85 -8.99 -2.00
N PRO A 442 -28.82 -10.11 -1.29
CA PRO A 442 -27.88 -10.36 -0.21
C PRO A 442 -26.43 -10.31 -0.71
N VAL A 443 -25.50 -10.00 0.20
CA VAL A 443 -24.07 -9.87 -0.18
C VAL A 443 -23.46 -11.19 -0.65
N ASP A 444 -23.92 -12.31 -0.09
CA ASP A 444 -23.50 -13.67 -0.44
C ASP A 444 -23.98 -14.15 -1.81
N GLU A 445 -24.97 -13.48 -2.39
CA GLU A 445 -25.50 -13.76 -3.74
C GLU A 445 -24.79 -12.95 -4.84
N ILE A 446 -23.90 -12.01 -4.47
CA ILE A 446 -23.11 -11.21 -5.42
C ILE A 446 -22.01 -12.07 -6.04
N SER A 447 -21.64 -11.77 -7.29
CA SER A 447 -20.57 -12.49 -8.00
C SER A 447 -19.27 -12.50 -7.19
N PRO A 448 -18.56 -13.63 -7.10
CA PRO A 448 -17.27 -13.70 -6.40
C PRO A 448 -16.23 -12.70 -6.92
N VAL A 449 -16.29 -12.37 -8.22
CA VAL A 449 -15.38 -11.37 -8.84
C VAL A 449 -15.65 -9.98 -8.26
N THR A 450 -16.92 -9.57 -8.20
CA THR A 450 -17.30 -8.27 -7.62
C THR A 450 -16.97 -8.20 -6.13
N GLN A 451 -17.22 -9.30 -5.39
CA GLN A 451 -16.83 -9.36 -3.97
C GLN A 451 -15.32 -9.19 -3.77
N ALA A 452 -14.51 -9.82 -4.64
CA ALA A 452 -13.05 -9.70 -4.58
C ALA A 452 -12.58 -8.27 -4.91
N GLU A 453 -13.23 -7.60 -5.87
CA GLU A 453 -12.94 -6.21 -6.23
C GLU A 453 -13.29 -5.25 -5.08
N VAL A 454 -14.47 -5.40 -4.47
CA VAL A 454 -14.88 -4.62 -3.30
C VAL A 454 -13.90 -4.79 -2.14
N LYS A 455 -13.53 -6.05 -1.83
CA LYS A 455 -12.54 -6.34 -0.78
C LYS A 455 -11.19 -5.68 -1.07
N LYS A 456 -10.70 -5.76 -2.31
CA LYS A 456 -9.45 -5.11 -2.71
C LYS A 456 -9.50 -3.61 -2.43
N HIS A 457 -10.55 -2.92 -2.86
CA HIS A 457 -10.68 -1.48 -2.64
C HIS A 457 -10.78 -1.13 -1.14
N LEU A 458 -11.44 -1.96 -0.32
CA LEU A 458 -11.51 -1.76 1.12
C LEU A 458 -10.14 -1.93 1.78
N LEU A 459 -9.34 -2.91 1.36
CA LEU A 459 -7.98 -3.11 1.87
C LEU A 459 -7.05 -1.94 1.53
N GLU A 460 -7.13 -1.41 0.30
CA GLU A 460 -6.41 -0.21 -0.09
C GLU A 460 -6.85 1.00 0.74
N ALA A 461 -8.16 1.20 0.92
CA ALA A 461 -8.69 2.25 1.79
C ALA A 461 -8.14 2.15 3.21
N GLY A 462 -8.15 0.94 3.79
CA GLY A 462 -7.59 0.66 5.12
C GLY A 462 -6.12 1.02 5.24
N GLY A 463 -5.33 0.68 4.20
CA GLY A 463 -3.91 1.02 4.12
C GLY A 463 -3.66 2.52 4.14
N TYR A 464 -4.37 3.28 3.30
CA TYR A 464 -4.25 4.74 3.23
C TYR A 464 -4.79 5.43 4.48
N PHE A 465 -5.90 4.98 5.07
CA PHE A 465 -6.40 5.50 6.35
C PHE A 465 -5.40 5.29 7.48
N ARG A 466 -4.75 4.12 7.55
CA ARG A 466 -3.71 3.83 8.55
C ARG A 466 -2.50 4.74 8.38
N GLU A 467 -2.03 4.95 7.16
CA GLU A 467 -0.91 5.85 6.89
C GLU A 467 -1.28 7.31 7.21
N HIS A 468 -2.47 7.75 6.84
CA HIS A 468 -2.98 9.07 7.22
C HIS A 468 -3.05 9.23 8.74
N ALA A 469 -3.62 8.25 9.45
CA ALA A 469 -3.67 8.27 10.92
C ALA A 469 -2.27 8.41 11.52
N ARG A 470 -1.29 7.62 11.04
CA ARG A 470 0.09 7.67 11.53
C ARG A 470 0.71 9.08 11.46
N ARG A 471 0.36 9.86 10.42
CA ARG A 471 0.86 11.23 10.25
C ARG A 471 0.11 12.26 11.08
N MET A 472 -1.15 11.99 11.42
CA MET A 472 -1.99 12.91 12.16
C MET A 472 -1.83 12.81 13.68
N VAL A 473 -1.15 11.81 14.21
CA VAL A 473 -1.08 11.49 15.64
C VAL A 473 -0.65 12.67 16.54
N VAL A 474 0.18 13.58 16.04
CA VAL A 474 0.67 14.75 16.79
C VAL A 474 -0.08 16.02 16.41
N SER A 475 -0.42 16.19 15.13
CA SER A 475 -0.97 17.44 14.59
C SER A 475 -2.49 17.57 14.77
N ASP A 476 -3.24 16.47 14.66
CA ASP A 476 -4.70 16.41 14.81
C ASP A 476 -5.15 15.08 15.42
N VAL A 477 -5.29 15.07 16.75
CA VAL A 477 -5.75 13.88 17.49
C VAL A 477 -7.15 13.44 17.07
N GLY A 478 -8.04 14.37 16.71
CA GLY A 478 -9.37 14.05 16.20
C GLY A 478 -9.33 13.37 14.83
N GLY A 479 -8.52 13.90 13.92
CA GLY A 479 -8.25 13.31 12.60
C GLY A 479 -7.58 11.94 12.71
N TYR A 480 -6.63 11.81 13.62
CA TYR A 480 -5.99 10.53 13.95
C TYR A 480 -7.02 9.45 14.30
N ARG A 481 -7.89 9.73 15.28
CA ARG A 481 -8.91 8.75 15.73
C ARG A 481 -9.87 8.38 14.61
N ARG A 482 -10.38 9.37 13.86
CA ARG A 482 -11.29 9.11 12.73
C ARG A 482 -10.65 8.21 11.69
N SER A 483 -9.39 8.48 11.33
CA SER A 483 -8.70 7.69 10.32
C SER A 483 -8.33 6.30 10.81
N LEU A 484 -7.94 6.17 12.08
CA LEU A 484 -7.63 4.88 12.68
C LEU A 484 -8.88 3.98 12.75
N TRP A 485 -10.04 4.57 13.14
CA TRP A 485 -11.33 3.86 13.07
C TRP A 485 -11.66 3.43 11.65
N SER A 486 -11.53 4.36 10.68
CA SER A 486 -11.84 4.05 9.28
C SER A 486 -10.90 2.98 8.70
N ALA A 487 -9.64 2.95 9.14
CA ALA A 487 -8.70 1.89 8.77
C ALA A 487 -9.14 0.54 9.32
N ALA A 488 -9.48 0.46 10.62
CA ALA A 488 -9.94 -0.75 11.28
C ALA A 488 -11.20 -1.30 10.60
N ASP A 489 -12.19 -0.44 10.38
CA ASP A 489 -13.45 -0.78 9.72
C ASP A 489 -13.24 -1.27 8.27
N SER A 490 -12.35 -0.61 7.52
CA SER A 490 -12.06 -1.00 6.14
C SER A 490 -11.31 -2.34 6.04
N PHE A 491 -10.36 -2.61 6.94
CA PHE A 491 -9.67 -3.90 6.99
C PHE A 491 -10.62 -5.04 7.38
N ASP A 492 -11.50 -4.81 8.36
CA ASP A 492 -12.48 -5.80 8.79
C ASP A 492 -13.46 -6.14 7.67
N LEU A 493 -14.07 -5.14 7.02
CA LEU A 493 -14.95 -5.33 5.88
C LEU A 493 -14.21 -5.93 4.66
N GLY A 494 -12.93 -5.63 4.49
CA GLY A 494 -12.06 -6.19 3.47
C GLY A 494 -11.63 -7.63 3.75
N GLY A 495 -11.78 -8.11 4.99
CA GLY A 495 -11.46 -9.46 5.43
C GLY A 495 -9.98 -9.67 5.81
N ASP A 496 -9.22 -8.59 6.05
CA ASP A 496 -7.87 -8.66 6.65
C ASP A 496 -7.98 -8.59 8.18
N ALA A 497 -8.26 -9.74 8.80
CA ALA A 497 -8.46 -9.86 10.24
C ALA A 497 -7.24 -9.39 11.05
N GLU A 498 -6.01 -9.64 10.58
CA GLU A 498 -4.80 -9.25 11.30
C GLU A 498 -4.63 -7.73 11.35
N SER A 499 -4.76 -7.06 10.20
CA SER A 499 -4.70 -5.58 10.16
C SER A 499 -5.86 -4.95 10.92
N ALA A 500 -7.06 -5.54 10.85
CA ALA A 500 -8.24 -5.07 11.58
C ALA A 500 -8.03 -5.18 13.10
N LYS A 501 -7.58 -6.33 13.59
CA LYS A 501 -7.25 -6.54 15.03
C LYS A 501 -6.24 -5.53 15.53
N LEU A 502 -5.16 -5.33 14.79
CA LEU A 502 -4.13 -4.35 15.18
C LEU A 502 -4.71 -2.92 15.25
N ALA A 503 -5.50 -2.53 14.26
CA ALA A 503 -6.08 -1.20 14.21
C ALA A 503 -7.15 -0.98 15.28
N PHE A 504 -8.06 -1.95 15.53
CA PHE A 504 -9.03 -1.86 16.62
C PHE A 504 -8.36 -1.85 18.00
N LYS A 505 -7.34 -2.71 18.21
CA LYS A 505 -6.56 -2.70 19.44
C LYS A 505 -5.93 -1.32 19.68
N THR A 506 -5.25 -0.77 18.69
CA THR A 506 -4.64 0.56 18.77
C THR A 506 -5.70 1.62 19.08
N TYR A 507 -6.88 1.55 18.43
CA TYR A 507 -7.97 2.47 18.69
C TYR A 507 -8.46 2.40 20.16
N VAL A 508 -8.64 1.18 20.68
CA VAL A 508 -9.05 0.97 22.08
C VAL A 508 -8.00 1.47 23.07
N ASP A 509 -6.71 1.24 22.78
CA ASP A 509 -5.62 1.64 23.67
C ASP A 509 -5.43 3.16 23.69
N ASP A 510 -5.55 3.84 22.54
CA ASP A 510 -5.22 5.26 22.35
C ASP A 510 -6.42 6.21 22.55
N THR A 511 -7.65 5.66 22.68
CA THR A 511 -8.84 6.49 22.88
C THR A 511 -9.25 6.55 24.35
N PRO A 512 -9.76 7.69 24.85
CA PRO A 512 -10.23 7.80 26.22
C PRO A 512 -11.53 6.99 26.42
N PRO A 513 -11.87 6.65 27.68
CA PRO A 513 -13.04 5.82 28.00
C PRO A 513 -14.38 6.37 27.53
N ASP A 514 -14.50 7.68 27.37
CA ASP A 514 -15.70 8.39 26.93
C ASP A 514 -15.82 8.55 25.40
N ASP A 515 -14.85 8.02 24.63
CA ASP A 515 -14.92 8.02 23.16
C ASP A 515 -16.10 7.16 22.70
N PRO A 516 -17.01 7.70 21.86
CA PRO A 516 -18.26 7.01 21.48
C PRO A 516 -18.05 5.72 20.68
N LEU A 517 -16.93 5.57 19.97
CA LEU A 517 -16.63 4.40 19.14
C LEU A 517 -15.72 3.37 19.85
N ARG A 518 -15.18 3.72 21.03
CA ARG A 518 -14.26 2.82 21.74
C ARG A 518 -14.91 1.49 22.14
N ALA A 519 -16.16 1.53 22.60
CA ALA A 519 -16.90 0.32 22.93
C ALA A 519 -17.17 -0.54 21.68
N GLU A 520 -17.56 0.08 20.57
CA GLU A 520 -17.78 -0.63 19.30
C GLU A 520 -16.46 -1.20 18.74
N ALA A 521 -15.36 -0.47 18.83
CA ALA A 521 -14.03 -0.96 18.44
C ALA A 521 -13.65 -2.23 19.21
N ARG A 522 -13.84 -2.21 20.55
CA ARG A 522 -13.59 -3.38 21.40
C ARG A 522 -14.51 -4.54 21.08
N PHE A 523 -15.78 -4.27 20.80
CA PHE A 523 -16.73 -5.30 20.41
C PHE A 523 -16.31 -6.00 19.11
N ARG A 524 -15.97 -5.23 18.08
CA ARG A 524 -15.50 -5.78 16.80
C ARG A 524 -14.15 -6.49 16.93
N PHE A 525 -13.27 -5.99 17.75
CA PHE A 525 -12.00 -6.65 18.08
C PHE A 525 -12.24 -8.05 18.70
N ALA A 526 -13.19 -8.14 19.63
CA ALA A 526 -13.60 -9.43 20.22
C ALA A 526 -14.22 -10.38 19.16
N GLN A 527 -15.05 -9.85 18.24
CA GLN A 527 -15.64 -10.65 17.17
C GLN A 527 -14.59 -11.28 16.24
N LEU A 528 -13.49 -10.59 15.98
CA LEU A 528 -12.40 -11.12 15.16
C LEU A 528 -11.73 -12.33 15.86
N PHE A 529 -11.50 -12.29 17.17
CA PHE A 529 -11.01 -13.44 17.92
C PHE A 529 -12.02 -14.60 17.94
N GLU A 530 -13.31 -14.29 18.12
CA GLU A 530 -14.37 -15.30 18.10
C GLU A 530 -14.42 -16.02 16.73
N ALA A 531 -14.28 -15.28 15.63
CA ALA A 531 -14.28 -15.84 14.27
C ALA A 531 -13.07 -16.77 14.01
N GLU A 532 -11.94 -16.53 14.65
CA GLU A 532 -10.75 -17.39 14.60
C GLU A 532 -10.82 -18.59 15.54
N GLY A 533 -11.83 -18.63 16.44
CA GLY A 533 -11.97 -19.67 17.45
C GLY A 533 -11.13 -19.45 18.71
N ASP A 534 -10.50 -18.28 18.85
CA ASP A 534 -9.82 -17.88 20.10
C ASP A 534 -10.85 -17.33 21.10
N TYR A 535 -11.65 -18.25 21.65
CA TYR A 535 -12.73 -17.90 22.57
C TYR A 535 -12.24 -17.28 23.89
N VAL A 536 -11.00 -17.59 24.31
CA VAL A 536 -10.41 -17.01 25.53
C VAL A 536 -10.11 -15.53 25.34
N ALA A 537 -9.45 -15.17 24.25
CA ALA A 537 -9.17 -13.77 23.93
C ALA A 537 -10.46 -12.97 23.66
N ALA A 538 -11.41 -13.56 22.91
CA ALA A 538 -12.70 -12.95 22.67
C ALA A 538 -13.47 -12.67 23.97
N ALA A 539 -13.53 -13.65 24.87
CA ALA A 539 -14.19 -13.52 26.17
C ALA A 539 -13.59 -12.40 27.02
N ALA A 540 -12.26 -12.23 27.02
CA ALA A 540 -11.60 -11.15 27.77
C ALA A 540 -12.08 -9.76 27.33
N GLU A 541 -12.18 -9.53 26.01
CA GLU A 541 -12.61 -8.24 25.46
C GLU A 541 -14.12 -8.00 25.63
N TYR A 542 -14.97 -9.04 25.44
CA TYR A 542 -16.40 -8.95 25.73
C TYR A 542 -16.67 -8.72 27.22
N ALA A 543 -15.95 -9.40 28.12
CA ALA A 543 -16.10 -9.23 29.57
C ALA A 543 -15.79 -7.79 30.00
N ALA A 544 -14.73 -7.21 29.48
CA ALA A 544 -14.39 -5.82 29.74
C ALA A 544 -15.50 -4.83 29.32
N LEU A 545 -16.25 -5.14 28.25
CA LEU A 545 -17.43 -4.35 27.84
C LEU A 545 -18.59 -4.51 28.81
N VAL A 546 -18.89 -5.75 29.23
CA VAL A 546 -19.98 -6.04 30.16
C VAL A 546 -19.71 -5.46 31.54
N GLU A 547 -18.48 -5.54 32.04
CA GLU A 547 -18.04 -4.95 33.30
C GLU A 547 -18.15 -3.42 33.31
N ALA A 548 -17.84 -2.79 32.18
CA ALA A 548 -17.98 -1.35 31.99
C ALA A 548 -19.44 -0.87 31.94
N ARG A 549 -20.44 -1.77 31.95
CA ARG A 549 -21.86 -1.46 31.95
C ARG A 549 -22.23 -0.60 33.17
N GLY A 550 -22.66 0.61 32.93
CA GLY A 550 -23.08 1.53 33.98
C GLY A 550 -21.96 2.39 34.61
N THR A 551 -20.70 2.16 34.29
CA THR A 551 -19.56 2.96 34.79
C THR A 551 -19.04 3.97 33.78
N SER A 552 -19.29 3.74 32.50
CA SER A 552 -18.80 4.57 31.40
C SER A 552 -19.84 5.55 30.89
N GLY A 553 -19.42 6.76 30.57
CA GLY A 553 -20.25 7.77 29.92
C GLY A 553 -20.85 7.31 28.59
N HIS A 554 -21.62 8.17 28.00
CA HIS A 554 -22.48 8.02 26.82
C HIS A 554 -21.96 7.03 25.75
N GLY A 555 -22.71 5.93 25.52
CA GLY A 555 -22.56 5.03 24.38
C GLY A 555 -22.17 3.57 24.68
N ALA A 556 -21.58 3.28 25.85
CA ALA A 556 -21.12 1.91 26.17
C ALA A 556 -22.29 0.96 26.52
N GLY A 557 -23.39 1.44 27.09
CA GLY A 557 -24.50 0.60 27.57
C GLY A 557 -25.09 -0.33 26.50
N PRO A 558 -25.51 0.16 25.32
CA PRO A 558 -26.08 -0.70 24.28
C PRO A 558 -25.06 -1.69 23.68
N VAL A 559 -23.79 -1.32 23.60
CA VAL A 559 -22.73 -2.22 23.10
C VAL A 559 -22.40 -3.29 24.15
N ALA A 560 -22.36 -2.90 25.44
CA ALA A 560 -22.16 -3.84 26.54
C ALA A 560 -23.33 -4.84 26.62
N ASP A 561 -24.57 -4.40 26.39
CA ASP A 561 -25.71 -5.32 26.31
C ASP A 561 -25.55 -6.31 25.15
N ARG A 562 -25.14 -5.86 23.96
CA ARG A 562 -24.86 -6.73 22.80
C ARG A 562 -23.73 -7.74 23.07
N ALA A 563 -22.78 -7.40 23.94
CA ALA A 563 -21.66 -8.29 24.28
C ALA A 563 -22.04 -9.47 25.18
N ILE A 564 -23.21 -9.42 25.88
CA ILE A 564 -23.63 -10.45 26.85
C ILE A 564 -23.69 -11.84 26.20
N VAL A 565 -24.39 -11.99 25.09
CA VAL A 565 -24.58 -13.29 24.44
C VAL A 565 -23.28 -13.82 23.81
N PRO A 566 -22.49 -13.02 23.02
CA PRO A 566 -21.19 -13.46 22.55
C PRO A 566 -20.24 -13.86 23.67
N LEU A 567 -20.20 -13.11 24.79
CA LEU A 567 -19.40 -13.46 25.96
C LEU A 567 -19.79 -14.83 26.51
N ALA A 568 -21.08 -15.05 26.72
CA ALA A 568 -21.57 -16.35 27.20
C ALA A 568 -21.22 -17.49 26.23
N ARG A 569 -21.37 -17.29 24.93
CA ARG A 569 -20.96 -18.27 23.90
C ARG A 569 -19.47 -18.59 23.94
N CYS A 570 -18.62 -17.56 24.14
CA CYS A 570 -17.18 -17.77 24.29
C CYS A 570 -16.88 -18.60 25.53
N TYR A 571 -17.46 -18.28 26.69
CA TYR A 571 -17.31 -19.04 27.91
C TYR A 571 -17.74 -20.51 27.78
N LEU A 572 -18.84 -20.78 27.05
CA LEU A 572 -19.31 -22.15 26.81
C LEU A 572 -18.43 -22.95 25.81
N ARG A 573 -17.50 -22.27 25.11
CA ARG A 573 -16.65 -22.89 24.07
C ARG A 573 -15.15 -22.88 24.38
N ASP A 574 -14.74 -22.19 25.44
CA ASP A 574 -13.31 -22.03 25.77
C ASP A 574 -12.71 -23.28 26.45
N GLY A 575 -13.56 -24.25 26.80
CA GLY A 575 -13.14 -25.50 27.46
C GLY A 575 -12.79 -25.34 28.93
N ILE A 576 -13.16 -24.22 29.56
CA ILE A 576 -12.90 -23.94 31.00
C ILE A 576 -14.20 -24.12 31.79
N PRO A 577 -14.35 -25.20 32.58
CA PRO A 577 -15.62 -25.53 33.27
C PRO A 577 -16.16 -24.44 34.21
N ASP A 578 -15.26 -23.66 34.83
CA ASP A 578 -15.67 -22.56 35.72
C ASP A 578 -16.39 -21.41 34.95
N ASN A 579 -16.08 -21.27 33.67
CA ASN A 579 -16.69 -20.26 32.80
C ASN A 579 -18.12 -20.65 32.36
N ASP A 580 -18.42 -21.96 32.32
CA ASP A 580 -19.80 -22.40 32.01
C ASP A 580 -20.81 -21.86 33.02
N ALA A 581 -20.47 -21.88 34.32
CA ALA A 581 -21.33 -21.32 35.37
C ALA A 581 -21.45 -19.78 35.29
N ALA A 582 -20.39 -19.12 34.87
CA ALA A 582 -20.39 -17.69 34.63
C ALA A 582 -21.28 -17.32 33.41
N ALA A 583 -21.21 -18.11 32.32
CA ALA A 583 -22.06 -17.94 31.15
C ALA A 583 -23.54 -18.08 31.51
N GLU A 584 -23.87 -19.11 32.30
CA GLU A 584 -25.23 -19.34 32.78
C GLU A 584 -25.75 -18.17 33.63
N THR A 585 -24.95 -17.68 34.58
CA THR A 585 -25.28 -16.55 35.44
C THR A 585 -25.53 -15.27 34.62
N LEU A 586 -24.69 -15.05 33.61
CA LEU A 586 -24.77 -13.91 32.70
C LEU A 586 -26.08 -13.93 31.90
N LEU A 587 -26.41 -15.08 31.31
CA LEU A 587 -27.63 -15.27 30.51
C LEU A 587 -28.91 -15.23 31.35
N GLU A 588 -28.90 -15.81 32.57
CA GLU A 588 -30.03 -15.72 33.51
C GLU A 588 -30.27 -14.28 33.96
N GLY A 589 -29.19 -13.53 34.21
CA GLY A 589 -29.27 -12.09 34.45
C GLY A 589 -29.96 -11.34 33.32
N ALA A 590 -29.63 -11.67 32.07
CA ALA A 590 -30.21 -11.05 30.89
C ALA A 590 -31.71 -11.34 30.73
N VAL A 591 -32.16 -12.56 31.03
CA VAL A 591 -33.59 -12.94 30.93
C VAL A 591 -34.38 -12.70 32.22
N SER A 592 -33.80 -12.15 33.28
CA SER A 592 -34.51 -11.81 34.53
C SER A 592 -35.56 -10.72 34.35
N GLY A 593 -35.48 -9.96 33.25
CA GLY A 593 -36.40 -8.84 32.97
C GLY A 593 -36.08 -7.57 33.80
N ALA A 594 -35.04 -7.60 34.65
CA ALA A 594 -34.71 -6.48 35.52
C ALA A 594 -34.10 -5.30 34.72
N THR A 595 -33.35 -5.59 33.67
CA THR A 595 -32.58 -4.60 32.88
C THR A 595 -32.89 -4.62 31.39
N LEU A 596 -33.23 -5.79 30.83
CA LEU A 596 -33.50 -6.02 29.42
C LEU A 596 -34.97 -6.35 29.21
N GLN A 597 -35.57 -5.76 28.17
CA GLN A 597 -36.96 -6.03 27.83
C GLN A 597 -37.06 -7.31 27.00
N PRO A 598 -38.17 -8.07 27.10
CA PRO A 598 -38.36 -9.32 26.36
C PRO A 598 -38.35 -9.18 24.81
N ASP A 599 -38.60 -7.98 24.27
CA ASP A 599 -38.53 -7.67 22.85
C ASP A 599 -37.12 -7.34 22.36
N SER A 600 -36.18 -7.14 23.30
CA SER A 600 -34.78 -6.91 22.94
C SER A 600 -34.13 -8.15 22.31
N GLU A 601 -33.23 -7.91 21.36
CA GLU A 601 -32.43 -8.99 20.73
C GLU A 601 -31.63 -9.78 21.75
N VAL A 602 -30.99 -9.08 22.68
CA VAL A 602 -30.15 -9.70 23.72
C VAL A 602 -30.95 -10.63 24.62
N TYR A 603 -32.15 -10.21 25.07
CA TYR A 603 -33.02 -11.09 25.86
C TYR A 603 -33.43 -12.33 25.06
N ARG A 604 -33.84 -12.15 23.82
CA ARG A 604 -34.27 -13.25 22.92
C ARG A 604 -33.16 -14.27 22.70
N GLU A 605 -31.96 -13.80 22.34
CA GLU A 605 -30.81 -14.69 22.12
C GLU A 605 -30.36 -15.35 23.42
N SER A 606 -30.35 -14.63 24.55
CA SER A 606 -30.01 -15.21 25.87
C SER A 606 -30.97 -16.35 26.27
N LEU A 607 -32.26 -16.19 26.02
CA LEU A 607 -33.25 -17.23 26.33
C LEU A 607 -33.04 -18.49 25.48
N ILE A 608 -32.71 -18.32 24.19
CA ILE A 608 -32.40 -19.43 23.29
C ILE A 608 -31.10 -20.12 23.73
N GLU A 609 -30.04 -19.37 23.99
CA GLU A 609 -28.75 -19.93 24.43
C GLU A 609 -28.86 -20.71 25.75
N LEU A 610 -29.61 -20.20 26.75
CA LEU A 610 -29.91 -20.92 27.99
C LEU A 610 -30.59 -22.29 27.74
N GLY A 611 -31.56 -22.29 26.82
CA GLY A 611 -32.23 -23.53 26.46
C GLY A 611 -31.36 -24.52 25.72
N GLU A 612 -30.51 -24.00 24.80
CA GLU A 612 -29.53 -24.79 24.05
C GLU A 612 -28.41 -25.33 24.95
N TYR A 613 -27.94 -24.52 25.91
CA TYR A 613 -26.97 -24.96 26.93
C TYR A 613 -27.55 -26.05 27.83
N ALA A 614 -28.74 -25.85 28.43
CA ALA A 614 -29.39 -26.84 29.24
C ALA A 614 -29.62 -28.18 28.49
N HIS A 615 -29.95 -28.12 27.19
CA HIS A 615 -30.02 -29.29 26.32
C HIS A 615 -28.65 -30.01 26.21
N SER A 616 -27.55 -29.22 25.99
CA SER A 616 -26.21 -29.80 25.81
C SER A 616 -25.70 -30.55 27.06
N ILE A 617 -26.00 -30.05 28.26
CA ILE A 617 -25.60 -30.68 29.54
C ILE A 617 -26.60 -31.72 30.01
N GLY A 618 -27.69 -31.98 29.28
CA GLY A 618 -28.69 -33.01 29.59
C GLY A 618 -29.74 -32.62 30.63
N GLU A 619 -29.84 -31.37 31.02
CA GLU A 619 -30.90 -30.81 31.87
C GLU A 619 -32.22 -30.58 31.08
N PHE A 620 -32.78 -31.68 30.57
CA PHE A 620 -33.92 -31.63 29.66
C PHE A 620 -35.16 -30.88 30.19
N PRO A 621 -35.56 -31.00 31.48
CA PRO A 621 -36.66 -30.24 32.03
C PRO A 621 -36.49 -28.73 31.89
N ARG A 622 -35.26 -28.24 32.12
CA ARG A 622 -34.87 -26.83 32.00
C ARG A 622 -34.80 -26.37 30.54
N ALA A 623 -34.19 -27.20 29.68
CA ALA A 623 -34.18 -26.97 28.25
C ALA A 623 -35.58 -26.84 27.68
N ILE A 624 -36.50 -27.74 28.06
CA ILE A 624 -37.91 -27.69 27.65
C ILE A 624 -38.57 -26.38 28.10
N ALA A 625 -38.38 -25.95 29.36
CA ALA A 625 -38.99 -24.73 29.86
C ALA A 625 -38.51 -23.50 29.06
N ARG A 626 -37.19 -23.33 28.87
CA ARG A 626 -36.62 -22.15 28.18
C ARG A 626 -36.90 -22.15 26.70
N LEU A 627 -36.77 -23.27 25.99
CA LEU A 627 -37.01 -23.35 24.55
C LEU A 627 -38.49 -23.29 24.22
N THR A 628 -39.41 -23.76 25.10
CA THR A 628 -40.86 -23.58 24.93
C THR A 628 -41.23 -22.11 25.01
N GLU A 629 -40.69 -21.37 25.99
CA GLU A 629 -40.86 -19.93 26.07
C GLU A 629 -40.34 -19.23 24.83
N ALA A 630 -39.12 -19.58 24.34
CA ALA A 630 -38.58 -19.04 23.10
C ALA A 630 -39.44 -19.33 21.89
N ALA A 631 -39.97 -20.57 21.76
CA ALA A 631 -40.82 -20.97 20.65
C ALA A 631 -42.20 -20.26 20.64
N ALA A 632 -42.71 -19.91 21.83
CA ALA A 632 -43.94 -19.16 21.97
C ALA A 632 -43.78 -17.67 21.68
N ARG A 633 -42.69 -17.06 22.19
CA ARG A 633 -42.43 -15.62 22.04
C ARG A 633 -41.87 -15.25 20.65
N TYR A 634 -41.02 -16.10 20.06
CA TYR A 634 -40.25 -15.78 18.87
C TYR A 634 -40.41 -16.80 17.73
N PRO A 635 -41.67 -17.08 17.27
CA PRO A 635 -41.91 -18.10 16.26
C PRO A 635 -41.30 -17.80 14.89
N GLN A 636 -41.00 -16.53 14.61
CA GLN A 636 -40.40 -16.08 13.35
C GLN A 636 -38.89 -15.89 13.45
N HIS A 637 -38.24 -16.37 14.52
CA HIS A 637 -36.79 -16.24 14.68
C HIS A 637 -36.06 -16.95 13.54
N PRO A 638 -34.96 -16.39 12.98
CA PRO A 638 -34.21 -17.03 11.89
C PRO A 638 -33.72 -18.45 12.23
N ARG A 639 -33.36 -18.70 13.49
CA ARG A 639 -32.94 -20.02 14.01
C ARG A 639 -34.08 -20.84 14.56
N ALA A 640 -35.37 -20.49 14.33
CA ALA A 640 -36.51 -21.18 14.91
C ALA A 640 -36.49 -22.70 14.66
N SER A 641 -36.19 -23.13 13.43
CA SER A 641 -36.11 -24.56 13.09
C SER A 641 -35.07 -25.32 13.93
N VAL A 642 -33.94 -24.66 14.24
CA VAL A 642 -32.84 -25.26 15.01
C VAL A 642 -33.22 -25.43 16.48
N PHE A 643 -33.72 -24.39 17.14
CA PHE A 643 -34.10 -24.53 18.55
C PHE A 643 -35.37 -25.32 18.75
N LEU A 644 -36.30 -25.37 17.80
CA LEU A 644 -37.43 -26.30 17.80
C LEU A 644 -36.98 -27.76 17.72
N PHE A 645 -35.96 -28.04 16.91
CA PHE A 645 -35.36 -29.39 16.88
C PHE A 645 -34.74 -29.75 18.24
N LYS A 646 -34.00 -28.85 18.88
CA LYS A 646 -33.43 -29.09 20.21
C LYS A 646 -34.48 -29.24 21.28
N LEU A 647 -35.57 -28.46 21.19
CA LEU A 647 -36.77 -28.62 22.06
C LEU A 647 -37.39 -29.99 21.89
N ALA A 648 -37.59 -30.45 20.68
CA ALA A 648 -38.15 -31.78 20.37
C ALA A 648 -37.22 -32.88 20.90
N ASP A 649 -35.92 -32.75 20.67
CA ASP A 649 -34.96 -33.76 21.20
C ASP A 649 -34.86 -33.74 22.73
N ALA A 650 -35.00 -32.58 23.38
CA ALA A 650 -35.11 -32.49 24.83
C ALA A 650 -36.33 -33.26 25.38
N HIS A 651 -37.47 -33.10 24.72
CA HIS A 651 -38.66 -33.90 25.06
C HIS A 651 -38.44 -35.40 24.85
N ARG A 652 -37.88 -35.82 23.70
CA ARG A 652 -37.59 -37.25 23.41
C ARG A 652 -36.58 -37.83 24.42
N ARG A 653 -35.49 -37.15 24.73
CA ARG A 653 -34.50 -37.62 25.72
C ARG A 653 -35.04 -37.60 27.13
N SER A 654 -35.91 -36.65 27.47
CA SER A 654 -36.65 -36.67 28.75
C SER A 654 -37.55 -37.88 28.85
N ALA A 655 -38.21 -38.31 27.76
CA ALA A 655 -39.00 -39.56 27.73
C ALA A 655 -38.09 -40.80 27.95
N ALA A 656 -36.94 -40.86 27.31
CA ALA A 656 -35.97 -41.94 27.50
C ALA A 656 -35.37 -42.00 28.95
N ALA A 657 -35.26 -40.80 29.62
CA ALA A 657 -34.91 -40.77 31.04
C ALA A 657 -36.02 -41.38 31.92
N ILE A 658 -37.29 -41.12 31.60
CA ILE A 658 -38.44 -41.74 32.29
C ILE A 658 -38.46 -43.25 32.06
N ASP A 659 -38.08 -43.76 30.88
CA ASP A 659 -37.96 -45.21 30.65
C ASP A 659 -37.02 -45.90 31.63
N ARG A 660 -35.88 -45.28 31.92
CA ARG A 660 -34.91 -45.77 32.89
C ARG A 660 -35.48 -45.76 34.34
N GLU A 661 -36.24 -44.73 34.70
CA GLU A 661 -36.94 -44.66 35.98
C GLU A 661 -38.02 -45.79 36.10
N LEU A 662 -38.73 -46.07 34.98
CA LEU A 662 -39.75 -47.12 34.92
C LEU A 662 -39.17 -48.54 35.06
N GLU A 663 -37.86 -48.76 34.89
CA GLU A 663 -37.22 -50.05 35.16
C GLU A 663 -37.10 -50.34 36.65
N GLU A 664 -37.17 -49.32 37.50
CA GLU A 664 -37.10 -49.48 38.95
C GLU A 664 -38.46 -49.98 39.56
N ALA A 665 -38.38 -50.64 40.71
CA ALA A 665 -39.55 -51.03 41.42
C ALA A 665 -40.23 -49.83 42.08
N MET A 666 -41.52 -49.59 41.74
CA MET A 666 -42.28 -48.44 42.23
C MET A 666 -43.77 -48.79 42.43
N PRO A 667 -44.50 -47.94 43.20
CA PRO A 667 -45.95 -48.05 43.32
C PRO A 667 -46.66 -47.91 41.97
N GLN A 668 -47.76 -48.64 41.75
CA GLN A 668 -48.47 -48.67 40.49
C GLN A 668 -48.95 -47.25 40.07
N ALA A 669 -49.43 -46.45 41.01
CA ALA A 669 -49.88 -45.08 40.71
C ALA A 669 -48.75 -44.18 40.16
N ARG A 670 -47.49 -44.35 40.68
CA ARG A 670 -46.33 -43.65 40.20
C ARG A 670 -45.95 -44.11 38.79
N ARG A 671 -46.04 -45.41 38.55
CA ARG A 671 -45.79 -45.99 37.22
C ARG A 671 -46.73 -45.43 36.19
N GLU A 672 -48.03 -45.41 36.48
CA GLU A 672 -49.04 -44.87 35.58
C GLU A 672 -48.86 -43.33 35.28
N GLU A 673 -48.41 -42.59 36.30
CA GLU A 673 -48.05 -41.17 36.14
C GLU A 673 -46.88 -41.02 35.20
N LEU A 674 -45.77 -41.76 35.40
CA LEU A 674 -44.59 -41.73 34.55
C LEU A 674 -44.90 -42.19 33.13
N GLU A 675 -45.71 -43.24 32.94
CA GLU A 675 -46.09 -43.68 31.60
C GLU A 675 -46.92 -42.64 30.88
N ARG A 676 -47.79 -41.88 31.55
CA ARG A 676 -48.52 -40.73 30.96
C ARG A 676 -47.58 -39.58 30.60
N LEU A 677 -46.67 -39.24 31.54
CA LEU A 677 -45.71 -38.16 31.28
C LEU A 677 -44.78 -38.51 30.11
N ARG A 678 -44.29 -39.76 30.05
CA ARG A 678 -43.53 -40.29 28.94
C ARG A 678 -44.24 -40.13 27.60
N ALA A 679 -45.53 -40.57 27.60
CA ALA A 679 -46.34 -40.46 26.40
C ALA A 679 -46.51 -38.99 25.96
N GLU A 680 -46.79 -38.09 26.91
CA GLU A 680 -46.90 -36.65 26.64
C GLU A 680 -45.59 -36.07 26.07
N ARG A 681 -44.44 -36.46 26.63
CA ARG A 681 -43.12 -36.02 26.14
C ARG A 681 -42.89 -36.45 24.69
N LEU A 682 -43.20 -37.68 24.31
CA LEU A 682 -43.09 -38.18 22.94
C LEU A 682 -44.06 -37.49 21.96
N ASP A 683 -45.27 -37.17 22.41
CA ASP A 683 -46.23 -36.41 21.58
C ASP A 683 -45.74 -34.98 21.32
N GLN A 684 -45.25 -34.28 22.35
CA GLN A 684 -44.65 -32.96 22.21
C GLN A 684 -43.39 -33.00 21.33
N ALA A 685 -42.53 -33.98 21.49
CA ALA A 685 -41.37 -34.19 20.62
C ALA A 685 -41.80 -34.28 19.15
N SER A 686 -42.83 -35.10 18.85
CA SER A 686 -43.35 -35.28 17.51
C SER A 686 -43.86 -33.97 16.90
N VAL A 687 -44.58 -33.17 17.69
CA VAL A 687 -45.11 -31.85 17.25
C VAL A 687 -43.98 -30.91 16.91
N PHE A 688 -42.95 -30.82 17.78
CA PHE A 688 -41.83 -29.86 17.55
C PHE A 688 -40.89 -30.35 16.46
N PHE A 689 -40.63 -31.64 16.27
CA PHE A 689 -39.90 -32.14 15.10
C PHE A 689 -40.62 -31.80 13.80
N GLN A 690 -41.92 -32.00 13.75
CA GLN A 690 -42.75 -31.66 12.57
C GLN A 690 -42.64 -30.16 12.26
N ARG A 691 -42.79 -29.28 13.26
CA ARG A 691 -42.66 -27.84 13.11
C ARG A 691 -41.26 -27.42 12.65
N SER A 692 -40.22 -28.10 13.15
CA SER A 692 -38.83 -27.85 12.70
C SER A 692 -38.68 -28.21 11.23
N ILE A 693 -39.19 -29.34 10.77
CA ILE A 693 -39.15 -29.77 9.36
C ILE A 693 -39.90 -28.76 8.46
N GLU A 694 -41.10 -28.34 8.88
CA GLU A 694 -41.92 -27.37 8.16
C GLU A 694 -41.23 -26.01 8.04
N GLY A 695 -40.58 -25.55 9.12
CA GLY A 695 -39.85 -24.32 9.14
C GLY A 695 -38.66 -24.29 8.14
N VAL A 696 -37.93 -25.41 8.03
CA VAL A 696 -36.86 -25.54 7.03
C VAL A 696 -37.43 -25.63 5.61
N ASN A 697 -38.53 -26.37 5.41
CA ASN A 697 -39.15 -26.56 4.09
C ASN A 697 -39.77 -25.27 3.56
N ALA A 698 -40.15 -24.33 4.41
CA ALA A 698 -40.71 -23.03 4.04
C ALA A 698 -39.64 -22.05 3.51
N LYS A 699 -38.36 -22.32 3.72
CA LYS A 699 -37.26 -21.49 3.23
C LYS A 699 -36.96 -21.79 1.76
N ASP A 700 -36.41 -20.77 1.05
CA ASP A 700 -35.84 -20.98 -0.28
C ASP A 700 -34.71 -22.04 -0.17
N PRO A 701 -34.73 -23.11 -0.99
CA PRO A 701 -33.70 -24.17 -0.97
C PRO A 701 -32.25 -23.68 -1.07
N ARG A 702 -32.06 -22.55 -1.75
CA ARG A 702 -30.72 -21.92 -1.90
C ARG A 702 -30.22 -21.27 -0.61
N ARG A 703 -31.16 -20.90 0.30
CA ARG A 703 -30.84 -20.22 1.57
C ARG A 703 -30.87 -21.16 2.76
N VAL A 704 -31.13 -22.43 2.56
CA VAL A 704 -31.07 -23.43 3.63
C VAL A 704 -29.60 -23.74 3.95
N SER A 705 -29.19 -23.40 5.17
CA SER A 705 -27.83 -23.67 5.66
C SER A 705 -27.56 -25.19 5.78
N GLU A 706 -26.29 -25.56 5.82
CA GLU A 706 -25.89 -26.97 6.04
C GLU A 706 -26.42 -27.51 7.38
N LEU A 707 -26.35 -26.70 8.45
CA LEU A 707 -26.92 -27.04 9.75
C LEU A 707 -28.45 -27.29 9.65
N GLU A 708 -29.17 -26.46 8.92
CA GLU A 708 -30.62 -26.66 8.76
C GLU A 708 -30.96 -27.89 7.92
N ARG A 709 -30.15 -28.24 6.93
CA ARG A 709 -30.27 -29.50 6.19
C ARG A 709 -30.09 -30.70 7.10
N LEU A 710 -29.06 -30.66 7.98
CA LEU A 710 -28.82 -31.70 8.99
C LEU A 710 -29.98 -31.78 10.00
N VAL A 711 -30.42 -30.65 10.52
CA VAL A 711 -31.57 -30.56 11.44
C VAL A 711 -32.80 -31.18 10.82
N ARG A 712 -33.18 -30.83 9.58
CA ARG A 712 -34.32 -31.41 8.87
C ARG A 712 -34.15 -32.91 8.68
N ARG A 713 -32.98 -33.39 8.30
CA ARG A 713 -32.68 -34.82 8.15
C ARG A 713 -32.94 -35.56 9.48
N ASN A 714 -32.29 -35.11 10.54
CA ASN A 714 -32.36 -35.78 11.85
C ASN A 714 -33.78 -35.66 12.44
N ALA A 715 -34.45 -34.52 12.30
CA ALA A 715 -35.86 -34.37 12.73
C ALA A 715 -36.79 -35.35 12.03
N THR A 716 -36.57 -35.64 10.73
CA THR A 716 -37.38 -36.62 9.99
C THR A 716 -37.23 -38.04 10.55
N PHE A 717 -36.01 -38.45 10.90
CA PHE A 717 -35.79 -39.75 11.52
C PHE A 717 -36.31 -39.80 12.96
N TYR A 718 -36.06 -38.78 13.78
CA TYR A 718 -36.50 -38.77 15.19
C TYR A 718 -37.99 -38.67 15.35
N LEU A 719 -38.69 -38.07 14.37
CA LEU A 719 -40.15 -38.10 14.31
C LEU A 719 -40.70 -39.55 14.20
N ALA A 720 -40.04 -40.34 13.36
CA ALA A 720 -40.38 -41.78 13.23
C ALA A 720 -39.98 -42.58 14.49
N ASP A 721 -38.85 -42.24 15.11
CA ASP A 721 -38.44 -42.83 16.39
C ASP A 721 -39.50 -42.56 17.49
N CYS A 722 -40.05 -41.35 17.58
CA CYS A 722 -41.11 -41.03 18.53
C CYS A 722 -42.37 -41.93 18.34
N ALA A 723 -42.75 -42.22 17.10
CA ALA A 723 -43.87 -43.11 16.80
C ALA A 723 -43.51 -44.55 17.21
N PHE A 724 -42.29 -45.03 16.97
CA PHE A 724 -41.80 -46.35 17.40
C PHE A 724 -41.81 -46.48 18.93
N GLU A 725 -41.26 -45.47 19.63
CA GLU A 725 -41.22 -45.45 21.11
C GLU A 725 -42.62 -45.41 21.75
N ARG A 726 -43.60 -44.79 21.05
CA ARG A 726 -45.02 -44.82 21.39
C ARG A 726 -45.71 -46.18 21.10
N ARG A 727 -44.97 -47.13 20.46
CA ARG A 727 -45.46 -48.40 19.94
C ARG A 727 -46.50 -48.30 18.85
N ASP A 728 -46.60 -47.10 18.20
CA ASP A 728 -47.43 -46.95 17.01
C ASP A 728 -46.61 -47.37 15.78
N TYR A 729 -46.39 -48.65 15.66
CA TYR A 729 -45.50 -49.23 14.66
C TYR A 729 -46.00 -49.02 13.24
N ALA A 730 -47.34 -48.92 13.02
CA ALA A 730 -47.88 -48.65 11.70
C ALA A 730 -47.43 -47.27 11.23
N ARG A 731 -47.65 -46.27 12.05
CA ARG A 731 -47.20 -44.89 11.76
C ARG A 731 -45.69 -44.77 11.67
N ALA A 732 -44.96 -45.49 12.56
CA ALA A 732 -43.49 -45.52 12.51
C ALA A 732 -42.99 -46.06 11.15
N ILE A 733 -43.54 -47.18 10.65
CA ILE A 733 -43.16 -47.73 9.33
C ILE A 733 -43.42 -46.71 8.21
N ASP A 734 -44.56 -46.03 8.18
CA ASP A 734 -44.88 -45.03 7.17
C ASP A 734 -43.92 -43.86 7.19
N LEU A 735 -43.57 -43.37 8.41
CA LEU A 735 -42.63 -42.27 8.58
C LEU A 735 -41.19 -42.67 8.20
N TYR A 736 -40.72 -43.86 8.60
CA TYR A 736 -39.41 -44.38 8.20
C TYR A 736 -39.34 -44.63 6.69
N ASP A 737 -40.40 -45.14 6.05
CA ASP A 737 -40.40 -45.33 4.61
C ASP A 737 -40.36 -43.98 3.85
N SER A 738 -41.07 -42.99 4.36
CA SER A 738 -41.02 -41.61 3.83
C SER A 738 -39.58 -41.01 4.01
N ALA A 739 -38.94 -41.21 5.17
CA ALA A 739 -37.57 -40.78 5.42
C ALA A 739 -36.60 -41.47 4.46
N ARG A 740 -36.70 -42.78 4.30
CA ARG A 740 -35.90 -43.57 3.37
C ARG A 740 -36.03 -43.09 1.93
N GLN A 741 -37.26 -42.80 1.47
CA GLN A 741 -37.46 -42.30 0.10
C GLN A 741 -36.87 -40.93 -0.09
N ARG A 742 -36.98 -40.06 0.89
CA ARG A 742 -36.46 -38.69 0.85
C ARG A 742 -34.94 -38.63 0.83
N TYR A 743 -34.29 -39.55 1.53
CA TYR A 743 -32.82 -39.61 1.69
C TYR A 743 -32.25 -40.91 1.09
N ALA A 744 -32.75 -41.33 -0.08
CA ALA A 744 -32.43 -42.60 -0.69
C ALA A 744 -30.91 -42.76 -1.00
N ASP A 745 -30.21 -41.68 -1.34
CA ASP A 745 -28.78 -41.71 -1.66
C ASP A 745 -27.91 -41.48 -0.40
N ASP A 746 -28.50 -41.24 0.77
CA ASP A 746 -27.77 -41.03 2.03
C ASP A 746 -27.70 -42.35 2.83
N PRO A 747 -26.51 -42.79 3.33
CA PRO A 747 -26.40 -43.97 4.21
C PRO A 747 -27.33 -43.95 5.44
N ALA A 748 -27.76 -42.74 5.92
CA ALA A 748 -28.73 -42.59 6.97
C ALA A 748 -30.11 -43.28 6.64
N SER A 749 -30.44 -43.47 5.34
CA SER A 749 -31.64 -44.23 4.93
C SER A 749 -31.65 -45.67 5.42
N LEU A 750 -30.46 -46.27 5.63
CA LEU A 750 -30.34 -47.62 6.22
C LEU A 750 -30.82 -47.67 7.65
N VAL A 751 -30.67 -46.57 8.44
CA VAL A 751 -31.25 -46.48 9.79
C VAL A 751 -32.74 -46.67 9.75
N SER A 752 -33.44 -45.97 8.83
CA SER A 752 -34.89 -46.13 8.60
C SER A 752 -35.26 -47.57 8.24
N MET A 753 -34.50 -48.17 7.33
CA MET A 753 -34.78 -49.55 6.90
C MET A 753 -34.63 -50.58 8.03
N VAL A 754 -33.61 -50.42 8.84
CA VAL A 754 -33.40 -51.24 10.05
C VAL A 754 -34.49 -51.01 11.06
N GLN A 755 -34.92 -49.75 11.27
CA GLN A 755 -36.03 -49.49 12.18
C GLN A 755 -37.36 -50.04 11.67
N ILE A 756 -37.60 -50.08 10.35
CA ILE A 756 -38.75 -50.81 9.77
C ILE A 756 -38.66 -52.33 10.15
N VAL A 757 -37.49 -52.93 10.03
CA VAL A 757 -37.27 -54.31 10.49
C VAL A 757 -37.63 -54.45 11.98
N ASN A 758 -37.13 -53.53 12.83
CA ASN A 758 -37.45 -53.52 14.26
C ASN A 758 -38.94 -53.37 14.57
N CYS A 759 -39.66 -52.54 13.78
CA CYS A 759 -41.13 -52.44 13.91
C CYS A 759 -41.85 -53.76 13.62
N TYR A 760 -41.43 -54.50 12.60
CA TYR A 760 -42.00 -55.80 12.31
C TYR A 760 -41.63 -56.88 13.38
N VAL A 761 -40.38 -56.81 13.85
CA VAL A 761 -39.94 -57.69 14.96
C VAL A 761 -40.75 -57.45 16.24
N ALA A 762 -40.98 -56.20 16.63
CA ALA A 762 -41.79 -55.81 17.79
C ALA A 762 -43.26 -56.27 17.70
N GLN A 763 -43.78 -56.32 16.47
CA GLN A 763 -45.10 -56.84 16.17
C GLN A 763 -45.12 -58.36 15.97
N GLN A 764 -43.98 -59.08 16.10
CA GLN A 764 -43.80 -60.49 15.81
C GLN A 764 -44.12 -60.88 14.37
N ARG A 765 -44.07 -59.98 13.45
CA ARG A 765 -44.27 -60.13 11.98
C ARG A 765 -43.02 -60.58 11.30
N TRP A 766 -42.56 -61.79 11.54
CA TRP A 766 -41.22 -62.29 11.13
C TRP A 766 -41.05 -62.39 9.62
N ALA A 767 -42.10 -62.73 8.86
CA ALA A 767 -42.00 -62.79 7.39
C ALA A 767 -41.74 -61.44 6.76
N GLU A 768 -42.43 -60.39 7.24
CA GLU A 768 -42.23 -58.99 6.80
C GLU A 768 -40.87 -58.46 7.31
N ALA A 769 -40.43 -58.85 8.51
CA ALA A 769 -39.13 -58.48 9.03
C ALA A 769 -38.00 -59.02 8.13
N VAL A 770 -38.06 -60.28 7.72
CA VAL A 770 -37.13 -60.89 6.77
C VAL A 770 -37.11 -60.16 5.41
N THR A 771 -38.31 -59.87 4.90
CA THR A 771 -38.45 -59.18 3.59
C THR A 771 -37.86 -57.75 3.69
N ALA A 772 -38.11 -57.02 4.77
CA ALA A 772 -37.58 -55.69 5.00
C ALA A 772 -36.03 -55.68 5.12
N ASN A 773 -35.49 -56.72 5.79
CA ASN A 773 -34.06 -56.88 5.93
C ASN A 773 -33.36 -57.18 4.61
N GLU A 774 -33.96 -58.01 3.74
CA GLU A 774 -33.43 -58.23 2.38
C GLU A 774 -33.45 -56.97 1.52
N ARG A 775 -34.51 -56.14 1.63
CA ARG A 775 -34.57 -54.83 1.00
C ARG A 775 -33.47 -53.89 1.49
N ALA A 776 -33.20 -53.93 2.81
CA ALA A 776 -32.08 -53.12 3.35
C ALA A 776 -30.72 -53.56 2.80
N ARG A 777 -30.49 -54.88 2.63
CA ARG A 777 -29.25 -55.39 1.99
C ARG A 777 -29.09 -54.92 0.53
N GLN A 778 -30.19 -55.03 -0.23
CA GLN A 778 -30.19 -54.56 -1.64
C GLN A 778 -29.94 -53.08 -1.72
N HIS A 779 -30.51 -52.30 -0.82
CA HIS A 779 -30.30 -50.85 -0.75
C HIS A 779 -28.83 -50.52 -0.38
N LEU A 780 -28.28 -51.22 0.64
CA LEU A 780 -26.84 -51.06 1.01
C LEU A 780 -25.93 -51.29 -0.22
N ALA A 781 -26.25 -52.33 -1.02
CA ALA A 781 -25.46 -52.62 -2.23
C ALA A 781 -25.59 -51.55 -3.33
N SER A 782 -26.72 -50.80 -3.35
CA SER A 782 -26.98 -49.76 -4.37
C SER A 782 -26.43 -48.39 -4.01
N LEU A 783 -26.04 -48.17 -2.72
CA LEU A 783 -25.49 -46.87 -2.29
C LEU A 783 -24.11 -46.59 -2.94
N PRO A 784 -23.90 -45.37 -3.51
CA PRO A 784 -22.64 -45.00 -4.17
C PRO A 784 -21.50 -44.93 -3.15
N ASP A 785 -20.29 -45.28 -3.60
CA ASP A 785 -19.11 -45.28 -2.71
C ASP A 785 -18.79 -43.88 -2.15
N ASP A 786 -19.15 -42.82 -2.87
CA ASP A 786 -18.93 -41.43 -2.43
C ASP A 786 -19.84 -41.04 -1.23
N ALA A 787 -21.02 -41.62 -1.11
CA ALA A 787 -21.92 -41.36 0.02
C ALA A 787 -21.29 -41.75 1.38
N TRP A 788 -20.33 -42.65 1.39
CA TRP A 788 -19.65 -43.12 2.61
C TRP A 788 -18.49 -42.23 3.07
N LYS A 789 -18.12 -41.20 2.28
CA LYS A 789 -17.05 -40.25 2.60
C LYS A 789 -17.51 -39.09 3.47
N SER A 790 -18.78 -38.91 3.65
CA SER A 790 -19.35 -37.86 4.50
C SER A 790 -18.98 -38.08 5.98
N PRO A 791 -18.55 -37.04 6.72
CA PRO A 791 -18.31 -37.12 8.16
C PRO A 791 -19.58 -37.44 8.97
N ASP A 792 -20.75 -37.22 8.39
CA ASP A 792 -22.06 -37.39 9.02
C ASP A 792 -22.65 -38.81 8.85
N VAL A 793 -21.87 -39.77 8.33
CA VAL A 793 -22.32 -41.14 8.14
C VAL A 793 -22.54 -41.79 9.52
N PRO A 794 -23.75 -42.28 9.81
CA PRO A 794 -24.07 -42.84 11.15
C PRO A 794 -23.21 -44.03 11.54
N MET A 795 -22.78 -44.82 10.56
CA MET A 795 -22.00 -46.05 10.79
C MET A 795 -21.24 -46.39 9.49
N GLU A 796 -20.00 -46.90 9.59
CA GLU A 796 -19.24 -47.39 8.43
C GLU A 796 -19.93 -48.53 7.70
N ARG A 797 -19.75 -48.60 6.36
CA ARG A 797 -20.36 -49.62 5.47
C ARG A 797 -20.14 -51.06 6.00
N ARG A 798 -18.91 -51.43 6.43
CA ARG A 798 -18.60 -52.76 6.97
C ARG A 798 -19.37 -53.13 8.24
N HIS A 799 -19.83 -52.16 9.04
CA HIS A 799 -20.65 -52.40 10.23
C HIS A 799 -22.10 -52.64 9.82
N TRP A 800 -22.62 -51.93 8.81
CA TRP A 800 -23.92 -52.22 8.25
C TRP A 800 -24.00 -53.59 7.61
N GLU A 801 -22.96 -54.02 6.85
CA GLU A 801 -22.88 -55.35 6.26
C GLU A 801 -22.95 -56.43 7.35
N ARG A 802 -22.13 -56.33 8.40
CA ARG A 802 -22.14 -57.29 9.53
C ARG A 802 -23.47 -57.32 10.26
N TRP A 803 -24.09 -56.14 10.49
CA TRP A 803 -25.38 -56.06 11.19
C TRP A 803 -26.50 -56.71 10.37
N LEU A 804 -26.59 -56.45 9.09
CA LEU A 804 -27.59 -57.04 8.19
C LEU A 804 -27.36 -58.54 7.99
N ASP A 805 -26.13 -59.04 8.01
CA ASP A 805 -25.80 -60.47 7.91
C ASP A 805 -26.08 -61.24 9.21
N ALA A 806 -25.91 -60.62 10.36
CA ALA A 806 -26.22 -61.23 11.65
C ALA A 806 -27.76 -61.50 11.85
N SER A 807 -28.58 -60.95 11.01
CA SER A 807 -30.08 -61.16 11.05
C SER A 807 -30.55 -62.54 10.57
N ASN A 808 -29.62 -63.51 10.36
CA ASN A 808 -30.01 -64.94 10.18
C ASN A 808 -30.90 -65.47 11.31
N VAL A 809 -30.89 -64.88 12.52
CA VAL A 809 -31.79 -65.15 13.64
C VAL A 809 -33.27 -64.89 13.26
N LEU A 810 -33.51 -63.88 12.34
CA LEU A 810 -34.86 -63.61 11.87
C LEU A 810 -35.43 -64.80 11.06
N ASN A 811 -34.61 -65.46 10.27
CA ASN A 811 -35.00 -66.62 9.47
C ASN A 811 -35.30 -67.83 10.37
N ALA A 812 -34.50 -68.01 11.45
CA ALA A 812 -34.73 -69.07 12.41
C ALA A 812 -36.05 -68.85 13.21
N ARG A 813 -36.34 -67.60 13.58
CA ARG A 813 -37.58 -67.24 14.25
C ARG A 813 -38.82 -67.37 13.35
N ARG A 814 -38.69 -66.99 12.08
CA ARG A 814 -39.71 -67.21 11.06
C ARG A 814 -40.03 -68.70 10.88
N GLY A 815 -39.00 -69.57 10.83
CA GLY A 815 -39.15 -70.98 10.73
C GLY A 815 -39.87 -71.58 11.95
N ALA A 816 -39.52 -71.10 13.16
CA ALA A 816 -40.22 -71.56 14.42
C ALA A 816 -41.69 -71.12 14.43
N GLN A 817 -42.05 -69.88 13.98
CA GLN A 817 -43.43 -69.44 13.90
C GLN A 817 -44.25 -70.23 12.88
N ALA A 818 -43.71 -70.57 11.72
CA ALA A 818 -44.33 -71.40 10.71
C ALA A 818 -44.56 -72.84 11.23
N ALA A 819 -43.63 -73.39 12.00
CA ALA A 819 -43.76 -74.71 12.61
C ALA A 819 -44.90 -74.74 13.67
N VAL A 820 -45.05 -73.70 14.48
CA VAL A 820 -46.15 -73.58 15.47
C VAL A 820 -47.50 -73.39 14.78
N GLY A 821 -47.59 -72.58 13.69
CA GLY A 821 -48.80 -72.38 12.89
C GLY A 821 -49.24 -73.62 12.09
N GLY A 822 -48.23 -74.42 11.66
CA GLY A 822 -48.47 -75.70 10.97
C GLY A 822 -48.96 -76.80 11.85
N ALA A 823 -48.62 -76.77 13.15
CA ALA A 823 -49.04 -77.73 14.13
C ALA A 823 -50.49 -77.54 14.67
N GLY A 824 -51.10 -76.41 14.49
CA GLY A 824 -52.49 -76.08 14.82
C GLY A 824 -53.53 -76.38 13.74
N GLY A 825 -53.01 -76.83 12.51
CA GLY A 825 -53.95 -77.17 11.41
C GLY A 825 -54.23 -78.64 11.11
N SER A 826 -53.81 -79.58 11.94
CA SER A 826 -54.04 -81.01 11.71
C SER A 826 -54.77 -81.72 12.90
N GLY A 827 -56.00 -81.36 13.13
CA GLY A 827 -56.79 -82.01 14.11
C GLY A 827 -58.29 -81.77 13.92
N GLY A 828 -58.91 -82.51 13.02
CA GLY A 828 -60.38 -82.46 12.94
C GLY A 828 -61.02 -82.88 11.64
N ALA A 829 -60.83 -84.13 11.25
CA ALA A 829 -61.72 -84.73 10.29
C ALA A 829 -61.78 -86.27 10.60
N ALA A 830 -62.83 -86.71 11.19
CA ALA A 830 -63.47 -88.05 11.07
C ALA A 830 -64.61 -88.17 12.03
N GLU A 831 -65.70 -88.25 11.53
CA GLU A 831 -66.71 -89.37 11.49
C GLU A 831 -68.08 -88.81 11.57
N GLY A 832 -68.92 -89.02 10.55
CA GLY A 832 -70.39 -89.04 10.58
C GLY A 832 -70.88 -90.42 11.10
N PRO A 833 -72.11 -90.76 11.25
CA PRO A 833 -73.09 -90.75 10.10
C PRO A 833 -74.24 -89.82 10.28
#